data_00e742a5790859fd347992d1409c658c
#
_entry.id   00e742a5790859fd347992d1409c658c
#
_cell.length_a   1.000
_cell.length_b   1.000
_cell.length_c   1.000
_cell.angle_alpha   90.00
_cell.angle_beta   90.00
_cell.angle_gamma   90.00
#
_symmetry.space_group_name_H-M   'P 1'
#
loop_
_entity.id
_entity.type
_entity.pdbx_description
1 polymer ?
#
loop_
_entity_poly.entity_id
_entity_poly.type
_entity_poly.pdbx_seq_one_letter_code
_entity_poly.pdbx_strand_id
1 'polypeptide(L)'
;MPVQEQTGLIMRKIIKLLLIGAALCLLQPLAAQDFLQDSIPETVITATGTLHLLKDAPVQTEVISRQMLQNYSGRSLEDILSGLAPSFAFNEDDMGSHMQLNGLGNNYILILIDGKRIHGDVGGENDLSLIDPRNIEKIEIVKGASSALYGSDAIAGVINIITRKHKEEGLLLENSSRYGSYNDIRQHNAIGLKFGRFSSLTNFQFQHSDGWQNTSVERTVGTEKPITDSQNKTVNRHSNGQIGEQLTFTVNDRLELYAGGTIYAKRIYRPSGKYAQYDVHTYDLQYHNASASAGGTWKPNDTDVVTFDLDWTRHAYMYYFTATTLVEDYEKSKGTIYYPYFPYLPDQIEMQSDQRRTMASLKGVFTLPAGNLLNTGAEYRYDWLSAPNRVVGGKATDWTAAVYAQDEFKYEFGRNSLLHLAGGLRLTWNGSFGMKLTPKFSAMLGLGLPWRIRATWSQGFKTPTPKELEYRYVKQMSGTYLYLGNTALRPQTSNYFSLGGEYTHAGLSINVTGYYNSVKDMITLVTIPNYQAPAEYIIQYDPVKTRQYQNVDDARTIGVDVSVRYSLREWAFGLGYSWLDTDANQYDSSHDRMRNVIIDGTAHHKGNFFTTWNHRFGPAYKISAGIYGRMSSTRFYQDDGNGKGYQIWRISTTHDLGNFERTVWRIEAGVDNILNYVDRTPHGLHLGTTTPGRTFYIGLTVNFNSGRKVRNTFNSTISNNYNSSTNDEN
;
A
#
# COMPACT_ATOMS: atom_id res chain seq x y z
N MET A 1 7.35 0.30 39.26
CA MET A 1 7.18 -0.91 38.41
C MET A 1 7.31 -0.45 36.97
N PRO A 2 8.20 -1.00 36.16
CA PRO A 2 8.39 -0.55 34.80
C PRO A 2 7.18 -0.88 33.93
N VAL A 3 6.83 0.04 33.05
CA VAL A 3 5.68 -0.03 32.12
C VAL A 3 5.67 -1.32 31.26
N GLN A 4 6.83 -1.94 31.07
CA GLN A 4 6.99 -3.22 30.38
C GLN A 4 6.26 -4.39 31.07
N GLU A 5 6.21 -4.43 32.40
CA GLU A 5 5.49 -5.46 33.12
C GLU A 5 3.95 -5.27 33.05
N GLN A 6 3.48 -4.02 33.02
CA GLN A 6 2.04 -3.76 32.89
C GLN A 6 1.49 -4.12 31.50
N THR A 7 2.24 -3.84 30.44
CA THR A 7 1.81 -4.20 29.07
C THR A 7 1.82 -5.71 28.87
N GLY A 8 2.83 -6.41 29.39
CA GLY A 8 2.90 -7.87 29.40
C GLY A 8 1.78 -8.52 30.24
N LEU A 9 1.39 -7.90 31.35
CA LEU A 9 0.33 -8.40 32.23
C LEU A 9 -1.07 -8.21 31.61
N ILE A 10 -1.31 -7.07 30.96
CA ILE A 10 -2.55 -6.77 30.23
C ILE A 10 -2.69 -7.71 29.05
N MET A 11 -1.63 -7.93 28.29
CA MET A 11 -1.61 -8.82 27.14
C MET A 11 -1.85 -10.28 27.55
N ARG A 12 -1.25 -10.76 28.66
CA ARG A 12 -1.53 -12.08 29.24
C ARG A 12 -2.98 -12.22 29.72
N LYS A 13 -3.58 -11.16 30.25
CA LYS A 13 -5.00 -11.15 30.64
C LYS A 13 -5.92 -11.19 29.42
N ILE A 14 -5.61 -10.44 28.36
CA ILE A 14 -6.36 -10.45 27.09
C ILE A 14 -6.25 -11.82 26.41
N ILE A 15 -5.07 -12.42 26.35
CA ILE A 15 -4.87 -13.77 25.80
C ILE A 15 -5.62 -14.82 26.63
N LYS A 16 -5.63 -14.72 27.96
CA LYS A 16 -6.42 -15.62 28.81
C LYS A 16 -7.93 -15.42 28.62
N LEU A 17 -8.41 -14.19 28.50
CA LEU A 17 -9.83 -13.91 28.19
C LEU A 17 -10.24 -14.42 26.81
N LEU A 18 -9.37 -14.33 25.81
CA LEU A 18 -9.59 -14.85 24.46
C LEU A 18 -9.56 -16.39 24.44
N LEU A 19 -8.67 -17.03 25.21
CA LEU A 19 -8.63 -18.48 25.36
C LEU A 19 -9.87 -19.01 26.13
N ILE A 20 -10.35 -18.29 27.13
CA ILE A 20 -11.61 -18.60 27.85
C ILE A 20 -12.81 -18.39 26.94
N GLY A 21 -12.84 -17.32 26.13
CA GLY A 21 -13.87 -17.08 25.12
C GLY A 21 -13.88 -18.15 24.02
N ALA A 22 -12.72 -18.57 23.54
CA ALA A 22 -12.57 -19.66 22.57
C ALA A 22 -13.00 -21.03 23.18
N ALA A 23 -12.67 -21.29 24.46
CA ALA A 23 -13.08 -22.48 25.16
C ALA A 23 -14.60 -22.52 25.43
N LEU A 24 -15.22 -21.37 25.71
CA LEU A 24 -16.68 -21.24 25.84
C LEU A 24 -17.42 -21.42 24.51
N CYS A 25 -16.82 -21.01 23.38
CA CYS A 25 -17.37 -21.26 22.04
C CYS A 25 -17.27 -22.73 21.61
N LEU A 26 -16.32 -23.49 22.15
CA LEU A 26 -16.18 -24.93 21.90
C LEU A 26 -17.23 -25.80 22.65
N LEU A 27 -17.95 -25.22 23.61
CA LEU A 27 -18.92 -25.94 24.46
C LEU A 27 -20.37 -25.85 23.97
N GLN A 28 -20.65 -25.18 22.85
CA GLN A 28 -22.01 -25.19 22.28
C GLN A 28 -22.03 -25.84 20.88
N PRO A 29 -22.40 -27.11 20.76
CA PRO A 29 -22.88 -27.60 19.49
C PRO A 29 -24.32 -27.16 19.38
N LEU A 30 -24.72 -26.40 18.38
CA LEU A 30 -26.02 -26.52 17.72
C LEU A 30 -26.53 -25.28 17.03
N ALA A 31 -27.13 -25.53 15.90
CA ALA A 31 -28.07 -24.66 15.16
C ALA A 31 -27.46 -23.48 14.38
N ALA A 32 -26.28 -23.65 13.77
CA ALA A 32 -25.74 -22.68 12.83
C ALA A 32 -25.82 -23.15 11.35
N GLN A 33 -26.75 -24.04 11.02
CA GLN A 33 -26.76 -24.64 9.66
C GLN A 33 -27.43 -23.79 8.57
N ASP A 34 -28.21 -22.75 8.87
CA ASP A 34 -29.02 -22.06 7.86
C ASP A 34 -28.68 -20.62 7.54
N PHE A 35 -27.61 -20.03 8.06
CA PHE A 35 -27.28 -18.61 7.82
C PHE A 35 -25.94 -18.34 7.13
N LEU A 36 -25.22 -19.37 6.69
CA LEU A 36 -23.91 -19.24 6.01
C LEU A 36 -24.00 -19.08 4.48
N GLN A 37 -25.17 -18.84 3.91
CA GLN A 37 -25.40 -18.95 2.49
C GLN A 37 -25.16 -17.67 1.66
N ASP A 38 -24.79 -16.53 2.26
CA ASP A 38 -24.66 -15.26 1.53
C ASP A 38 -23.27 -14.62 1.47
N SER A 39 -22.20 -15.30 1.89
CA SER A 39 -20.87 -14.82 1.53
C SER A 39 -20.45 -15.40 0.20
N ILE A 40 -20.51 -14.58 -0.86
CA ILE A 40 -19.86 -14.90 -2.13
C ILE A 40 -18.41 -15.28 -1.82
N PRO A 41 -17.92 -16.46 -2.22
CA PRO A 41 -16.55 -16.87 -1.94
C PRO A 41 -15.57 -15.83 -2.47
N GLU A 42 -14.71 -15.28 -1.58
CA GLU A 42 -13.71 -14.32 -2.00
C GLU A 42 -12.75 -14.96 -3.00
N THR A 43 -12.58 -14.32 -4.14
CA THR A 43 -11.63 -14.74 -5.18
C THR A 43 -10.38 -13.86 -5.11
N VAL A 44 -9.23 -14.40 -5.47
CA VAL A 44 -7.94 -13.69 -5.53
C VAL A 44 -7.22 -13.98 -6.84
N ILE A 45 -6.46 -13.02 -7.30
CA ILE A 45 -5.63 -13.12 -8.51
C ILE A 45 -4.15 -12.88 -8.19
N THR A 46 -3.84 -12.01 -7.24
CA THR A 46 -2.49 -11.50 -6.98
C THR A 46 -1.50 -12.58 -6.57
N ALA A 47 -1.97 -13.63 -5.92
CA ALA A 47 -1.11 -14.71 -5.41
C ALA A 47 -0.33 -15.47 -6.49
N THR A 48 -0.99 -15.77 -7.60
CA THR A 48 -0.47 -16.62 -8.68
C THR A 48 -0.64 -16.00 -10.08
N GLY A 49 -1.32 -14.86 -10.18
CA GLY A 49 -1.68 -14.26 -11.46
C GLY A 49 -2.87 -14.95 -12.15
N THR A 50 -3.46 -15.96 -11.50
CA THR A 50 -4.63 -16.72 -11.94
C THR A 50 -5.77 -16.56 -10.94
N LEU A 51 -7.01 -16.68 -11.39
CA LEU A 51 -8.18 -16.52 -10.53
C LEU A 51 -8.39 -17.77 -9.68
N HIS A 52 -8.35 -17.60 -8.35
CA HIS A 52 -8.63 -18.65 -7.37
C HIS A 52 -9.67 -18.19 -6.35
N LEU A 53 -10.37 -19.15 -5.75
CA LEU A 53 -10.99 -18.89 -4.46
C LEU A 53 -9.87 -18.66 -3.44
N LEU A 54 -10.03 -17.70 -2.54
CA LEU A 54 -9.02 -17.36 -1.53
C LEU A 54 -8.54 -18.61 -0.75
N LYS A 55 -9.48 -19.49 -0.40
CA LYS A 55 -9.19 -20.75 0.30
C LYS A 55 -8.31 -21.72 -0.49
N ASP A 56 -8.34 -21.66 -1.82
CA ASP A 56 -7.67 -22.63 -2.71
C ASP A 56 -6.39 -22.05 -3.34
N ALA A 57 -6.03 -20.81 -3.02
CA ALA A 57 -4.78 -20.19 -3.46
C ALA A 57 -3.58 -20.82 -2.75
N PRO A 58 -2.52 -21.26 -3.48
CA PRO A 58 -1.35 -21.91 -2.88
C PRO A 58 -0.46 -20.94 -2.11
N VAL A 59 -0.61 -19.64 -2.32
CA VAL A 59 0.12 -18.58 -1.61
C VAL A 59 -0.83 -17.88 -0.64
N GLN A 60 -0.35 -17.64 0.59
CA GLN A 60 -1.13 -16.92 1.59
C GLN A 60 -1.41 -15.48 1.12
N THR A 61 -2.68 -15.14 0.99
CA THR A 61 -3.17 -13.82 0.58
C THR A 61 -4.11 -13.27 1.63
N GLU A 62 -3.89 -12.02 2.03
CA GLU A 62 -4.81 -11.28 2.88
C GLU A 62 -5.73 -10.43 2.01
N VAL A 63 -7.03 -10.45 2.30
CA VAL A 63 -8.01 -9.67 1.54
C VAL A 63 -8.75 -8.72 2.46
N ILE A 64 -8.81 -7.44 2.07
CA ILE A 64 -9.69 -6.44 2.67
C ILE A 64 -10.83 -6.22 1.69
N SER A 65 -12.00 -6.75 2.03
CA SER A 65 -13.18 -6.70 1.16
C SER A 65 -13.85 -5.33 1.17
N ARG A 66 -14.69 -5.06 0.17
CA ARG A 66 -15.48 -3.83 0.09
C ARG A 66 -16.33 -3.59 1.35
N GLN A 67 -16.92 -4.63 1.91
CA GLN A 67 -17.70 -4.51 3.13
C GLN A 67 -16.85 -4.06 4.32
N MET A 68 -15.63 -4.60 4.46
CA MET A 68 -14.67 -4.17 5.49
C MET A 68 -14.28 -2.71 5.29
N LEU A 69 -14.01 -2.28 4.04
CA LEU A 69 -13.71 -0.89 3.71
C LEU A 69 -14.84 0.06 4.10
N GLN A 70 -16.07 -0.30 3.77
CA GLN A 70 -17.27 0.50 4.08
C GLN A 70 -17.55 0.57 5.58
N ASN A 71 -17.43 -0.55 6.30
CA ASN A 71 -17.66 -0.60 7.74
C ASN A 71 -16.59 0.15 8.53
N TYR A 72 -15.34 0.07 8.08
CA TYR A 72 -14.23 0.81 8.69
C TYR A 72 -14.36 2.32 8.46
N SER A 73 -14.89 2.73 7.29
CA SER A 73 -15.05 4.13 6.90
C SER A 73 -13.76 4.94 7.04
N GLY A 74 -12.67 4.37 6.54
CA GLY A 74 -11.32 4.95 6.61
C GLY A 74 -11.20 6.26 5.84
N ARG A 75 -10.31 7.14 6.32
CA ARG A 75 -10.03 8.43 5.67
C ARG A 75 -9.18 8.26 4.41
N SER A 76 -8.16 7.42 4.50
CA SER A 76 -7.19 7.20 3.44
C SER A 76 -6.80 5.73 3.38
N LEU A 77 -6.03 5.35 2.38
CA LEU A 77 -5.53 3.99 2.28
C LEU A 77 -4.59 3.64 3.45
N GLU A 78 -3.76 4.60 3.90
CA GLU A 78 -2.88 4.44 5.06
C GLU A 78 -3.67 4.14 6.34
N ASP A 79 -4.75 4.90 6.56
CA ASP A 79 -5.64 4.70 7.70
C ASP A 79 -6.28 3.31 7.67
N ILE A 80 -6.74 2.87 6.50
CA ILE A 80 -7.35 1.55 6.29
C ILE A 80 -6.33 0.42 6.55
N LEU A 81 -5.17 0.49 5.93
CA LEU A 81 -4.13 -0.54 6.06
C LEU A 81 -3.61 -0.61 7.50
N SER A 82 -3.36 0.52 8.15
CA SER A 82 -2.91 0.54 9.55
C SER A 82 -3.96 0.02 10.53
N GLY A 83 -5.25 0.17 10.23
CA GLY A 83 -6.35 -0.29 11.07
C GLY A 83 -6.73 -1.75 10.87
N LEU A 84 -6.58 -2.29 9.66
CA LEU A 84 -7.08 -3.62 9.29
C LEU A 84 -5.97 -4.65 9.07
N ALA A 85 -4.71 -4.23 8.82
CA ALA A 85 -3.58 -5.12 8.55
C ALA A 85 -2.37 -4.78 9.45
N PRO A 86 -2.13 -5.52 10.56
CA PRO A 86 -1.12 -5.16 11.57
C PRO A 86 0.33 -5.27 11.09
N SER A 87 0.59 -5.94 9.98
CA SER A 87 1.92 -6.03 9.36
C SER A 87 2.42 -4.70 8.81
N PHE A 88 1.51 -3.73 8.55
CA PHE A 88 1.88 -2.39 8.10
C PHE A 88 2.25 -1.47 9.25
N ALA A 89 3.14 -0.52 8.96
CA ALA A 89 3.42 0.65 9.77
C ALA A 89 3.46 1.88 8.87
N PHE A 90 3.01 3.01 9.39
CA PHE A 90 3.04 4.30 8.72
C PHE A 90 3.61 5.34 9.66
N ASN A 91 4.52 6.15 9.16
CA ASN A 91 5.08 7.30 9.83
C ASN A 91 4.84 8.52 8.95
N GLU A 92 4.19 9.53 9.50
CA GLU A 92 3.89 10.78 8.81
C GLU A 92 5.00 11.80 9.06
N ASP A 93 5.37 12.55 8.04
CA ASP A 93 6.23 13.72 8.15
C ASP A 93 5.73 14.87 7.26
N ASP A 94 6.49 15.96 7.18
CA ASP A 94 6.16 17.15 6.38
C ASP A 94 6.21 16.93 4.85
N MET A 95 6.78 15.81 4.42
CA MET A 95 6.86 15.40 3.00
C MET A 95 5.72 14.44 2.63
N GLY A 96 5.23 13.62 3.56
CA GLY A 96 4.18 12.64 3.31
C GLY A 96 4.20 11.46 4.28
N SER A 97 3.69 10.32 3.84
CA SER A 97 3.53 9.10 4.64
C SER A 97 4.53 8.03 4.23
N HIS A 98 5.34 7.59 5.17
CA HIS A 98 6.33 6.52 4.99
C HIS A 98 5.74 5.18 5.37
N MET A 99 5.56 4.29 4.38
CA MET A 99 4.98 2.97 4.57
C MET A 99 6.07 1.91 4.78
N GLN A 100 5.81 1.00 5.72
CA GLN A 100 6.59 -0.23 5.91
C GLN A 100 5.68 -1.46 5.92
N LEU A 101 6.14 -2.55 5.34
CA LEU A 101 5.54 -3.87 5.43
C LEU A 101 6.58 -4.86 5.99
N ASN A 102 6.28 -5.46 7.14
CA ASN A 102 7.19 -6.36 7.82
C ASN A 102 8.61 -5.77 8.06
N GLY A 103 8.67 -4.48 8.39
CA GLY A 103 9.90 -3.74 8.66
C GLY A 103 10.65 -3.25 7.42
N LEU A 104 10.27 -3.64 6.22
CA LEU A 104 10.88 -3.14 4.99
C LEU A 104 10.09 -1.95 4.44
N GLY A 105 10.80 -0.91 4.06
CA GLY A 105 10.22 0.35 3.59
C GLY A 105 9.55 0.24 2.22
N ASN A 106 8.89 1.31 1.86
CA ASN A 106 8.07 1.45 0.67
C ASN A 106 8.77 1.04 -0.65
N ASN A 107 10.06 1.29 -0.77
CA ASN A 107 10.87 0.91 -1.94
C ASN A 107 10.96 -0.61 -2.21
N TYR A 108 10.49 -1.43 -1.28
CA TYR A 108 10.46 -2.90 -1.34
C TYR A 108 9.04 -3.46 -1.47
N ILE A 109 8.05 -2.57 -1.54
CA ILE A 109 6.62 -2.91 -1.62
C ILE A 109 6.10 -2.51 -3.00
N LEU A 110 5.60 -3.48 -3.74
CA LEU A 110 4.98 -3.22 -5.03
C LEU A 110 3.49 -2.92 -4.85
N ILE A 111 3.06 -1.73 -5.28
CA ILE A 111 1.66 -1.34 -5.27
C ILE A 111 1.13 -1.39 -6.70
N LEU A 112 -0.01 -2.06 -6.85
CA LEU A 112 -0.72 -2.22 -8.12
C LEU A 112 -2.13 -1.65 -8.00
N ILE A 113 -2.62 -1.07 -9.09
CA ILE A 113 -4.04 -0.76 -9.30
C ILE A 113 -4.51 -1.59 -10.49
N ASP A 114 -5.45 -2.50 -10.27
CA ASP A 114 -5.93 -3.47 -11.28
C ASP A 114 -4.80 -4.26 -11.97
N GLY A 115 -3.78 -4.65 -11.17
CA GLY A 115 -2.61 -5.38 -11.66
C GLY A 115 -1.53 -4.51 -12.35
N LYS A 116 -1.73 -3.20 -12.46
CA LYS A 116 -0.81 -2.23 -13.08
C LYS A 116 -0.02 -1.48 -12.03
N ARG A 117 1.30 -1.34 -12.24
CA ARG A 117 2.17 -0.66 -11.28
C ARG A 117 1.82 0.81 -11.16
N ILE A 118 1.62 1.30 -9.95
CA ILE A 118 1.66 2.75 -9.74
C ILE A 118 3.09 3.25 -9.94
N HIS A 119 3.20 4.46 -10.43
CA HIS A 119 4.48 5.13 -10.60
C HIS A 119 4.37 6.52 -10.00
N GLY A 120 5.34 6.88 -9.20
CA GLY A 120 5.40 8.17 -8.56
C GLY A 120 6.08 8.06 -7.21
N ASP A 121 7.11 8.88 -7.07
CA ASP A 121 8.00 8.92 -5.91
C ASP A 121 7.92 10.34 -5.33
N VAL A 122 7.37 10.44 -4.13
CA VAL A 122 7.38 11.66 -3.34
C VAL A 122 8.45 11.50 -2.27
N GLY A 123 9.62 12.11 -2.49
CA GLY A 123 10.73 11.97 -1.55
C GLY A 123 11.29 10.55 -1.40
N GLY A 124 11.01 9.65 -2.36
CA GLY A 124 11.33 8.22 -2.29
C GLY A 124 10.14 7.33 -1.94
N GLU A 125 8.94 7.90 -1.72
CA GLU A 125 7.77 7.17 -1.24
C GLU A 125 6.61 7.18 -2.25
N ASN A 126 5.85 6.10 -2.34
CA ASN A 126 4.64 6.07 -3.16
C ASN A 126 3.54 6.96 -2.55
N ASP A 127 2.98 7.85 -3.34
CA ASP A 127 1.87 8.70 -2.90
C ASP A 127 0.56 7.90 -2.87
N LEU A 128 0.17 7.39 -1.69
CA LEU A 128 -1.07 6.63 -1.52
C LEU A 128 -2.33 7.51 -1.63
N SER A 129 -2.21 8.84 -1.57
CA SER A 129 -3.34 9.75 -1.76
C SER A 129 -3.87 9.80 -3.20
N LEU A 130 -3.14 9.19 -4.16
CA LEU A 130 -3.63 8.86 -5.51
C LEU A 130 -4.81 7.89 -5.52
N ILE A 131 -5.02 7.17 -4.41
CA ILE A 131 -5.97 6.07 -4.33
C ILE A 131 -7.17 6.50 -3.50
N ASP A 132 -8.32 6.64 -4.16
CA ASP A 132 -9.57 6.92 -3.48
C ASP A 132 -10.16 5.64 -2.87
N PRO A 133 -10.25 5.52 -1.53
CA PRO A 133 -10.82 4.35 -0.87
C PRO A 133 -12.26 4.02 -1.31
N ARG A 134 -13.02 5.00 -1.78
CA ARG A 134 -14.40 4.81 -2.25
C ARG A 134 -14.48 4.12 -3.60
N ASN A 135 -13.42 4.25 -4.41
CA ASN A 135 -13.30 3.56 -5.69
C ASN A 135 -12.72 2.15 -5.59
N ILE A 136 -12.41 1.66 -4.38
CA ILE A 136 -11.85 0.32 -4.17
C ILE A 136 -12.97 -0.72 -4.06
N GLU A 137 -12.85 -1.82 -4.77
CA GLU A 137 -13.67 -3.03 -4.63
C GLU A 137 -13.09 -3.97 -3.58
N LYS A 138 -11.78 -4.22 -3.61
CA LYS A 138 -11.03 -4.99 -2.61
C LYS A 138 -9.54 -4.68 -2.70
N ILE A 139 -8.81 -5.00 -1.63
CA ILE A 139 -7.36 -4.95 -1.59
C ILE A 139 -6.84 -6.37 -1.36
N GLU A 140 -5.97 -6.84 -2.23
CA GLU A 140 -5.27 -8.12 -2.10
C GLU A 140 -3.81 -7.87 -1.68
N ILE A 141 -3.38 -8.48 -0.59
CA ILE A 141 -2.04 -8.31 -0.02
C ILE A 141 -1.33 -9.67 -0.01
N VAL A 142 -0.27 -9.77 -0.78
CA VAL A 142 0.63 -10.92 -0.80
C VAL A 142 1.93 -10.53 -0.11
N LYS A 143 2.21 -11.13 1.04
CA LYS A 143 3.41 -10.85 1.82
C LYS A 143 4.60 -11.64 1.30
N GLY A 144 5.80 -11.03 1.38
CA GLY A 144 7.05 -11.62 0.92
C GLY A 144 7.33 -11.48 -0.56
N ALA A 145 8.47 -12.04 -0.99
CA ALA A 145 8.96 -11.88 -2.34
C ALA A 145 8.01 -12.45 -3.39
N SER A 146 7.69 -11.65 -4.41
CA SER A 146 6.79 -12.00 -5.51
C SER A 146 7.33 -11.61 -6.88
N SER A 147 8.65 -11.42 -6.98
CA SER A 147 9.30 -10.93 -8.21
C SER A 147 9.25 -11.93 -9.37
N ALA A 148 8.98 -13.21 -9.13
CA ALA A 148 8.80 -14.19 -10.20
C ALA A 148 7.59 -13.87 -11.10
N LEU A 149 6.53 -13.28 -10.56
CA LEU A 149 5.35 -12.84 -11.33
C LEU A 149 5.42 -11.36 -11.69
N TYR A 150 5.80 -10.53 -10.72
CA TYR A 150 5.66 -9.07 -10.82
C TYR A 150 6.96 -8.34 -11.13
N GLY A 151 8.12 -9.01 -11.15
CA GLY A 151 9.41 -8.41 -11.43
C GLY A 151 9.96 -7.58 -10.26
N SER A 152 10.70 -6.51 -10.57
CA SER A 152 11.37 -5.64 -9.59
C SER A 152 10.43 -5.09 -8.52
N ASP A 153 10.99 -4.74 -7.35
CA ASP A 153 10.35 -4.01 -6.22
C ASP A 153 9.39 -4.84 -5.34
N ALA A 154 9.10 -6.09 -5.71
CA ALA A 154 8.25 -7.00 -4.94
C ALA A 154 9.07 -7.87 -3.95
N ILE A 155 9.81 -7.23 -3.03
CA ILE A 155 10.66 -7.90 -2.02
C ILE A 155 9.91 -8.11 -0.71
N ALA A 156 9.25 -7.08 -0.18
CA ALA A 156 8.47 -7.15 1.06
C ALA A 156 7.07 -7.71 0.81
N GLY A 157 6.51 -7.41 -0.35
CA GLY A 157 5.18 -7.86 -0.74
C GLY A 157 4.60 -7.11 -1.92
N VAL A 158 3.38 -7.51 -2.28
CA VAL A 158 2.56 -6.89 -3.32
C VAL A 158 1.21 -6.50 -2.73
N ILE A 159 0.80 -5.27 -2.95
CA ILE A 159 -0.53 -4.74 -2.62
C ILE A 159 -1.23 -4.49 -3.96
N ASN A 160 -2.27 -5.24 -4.26
CA ASN A 160 -3.06 -5.03 -5.46
C ASN A 160 -4.44 -4.48 -5.11
N ILE A 161 -4.70 -3.27 -5.55
CA ILE A 161 -5.94 -2.53 -5.32
C ILE A 161 -6.82 -2.76 -6.53
N ILE A 162 -7.89 -3.51 -6.32
CA ILE A 162 -8.88 -3.78 -7.36
C ILE A 162 -9.93 -2.68 -7.31
N THR A 163 -10.09 -1.95 -8.40
CA THR A 163 -11.05 -0.85 -8.49
C THR A 163 -12.45 -1.33 -8.86
N ARG A 164 -13.43 -0.50 -8.56
CA ARG A 164 -14.82 -0.72 -8.94
C ARG A 164 -14.99 -0.64 -10.45
N LYS A 165 -15.88 -1.46 -10.98
CA LYS A 165 -16.32 -1.41 -12.37
C LYS A 165 -17.85 -1.32 -12.40
N HIS A 166 -18.40 -0.51 -13.29
CA HIS A 166 -19.85 -0.45 -13.48
C HIS A 166 -20.27 -1.56 -14.44
N LYS A 167 -20.92 -2.61 -13.90
CA LYS A 167 -21.33 -3.79 -14.67
C LYS A 167 -22.85 -3.90 -14.87
N GLU A 168 -23.62 -3.16 -14.09
CA GLU A 168 -25.08 -3.19 -14.11
C GLU A 168 -25.60 -2.29 -15.25
N GLU A 169 -26.60 -2.77 -16.00
CA GLU A 169 -27.23 -1.97 -17.07
C GLU A 169 -27.86 -0.71 -16.50
N GLY A 170 -27.67 0.43 -17.14
CA GLY A 170 -28.25 1.72 -16.77
C GLY A 170 -27.26 2.74 -16.24
N LEU A 171 -27.76 3.68 -15.43
CA LEU A 171 -27.06 4.82 -14.88
C LEU A 171 -26.77 4.64 -13.39
N LEU A 172 -25.51 4.81 -13.00
CA LEU A 172 -25.07 4.97 -11.61
C LEU A 172 -24.69 6.44 -11.37
N LEU A 173 -25.21 7.04 -10.31
CA LEU A 173 -24.74 8.33 -9.79
C LEU A 173 -24.39 8.16 -8.32
N GLU A 174 -23.21 8.56 -7.95
CA GLU A 174 -22.76 8.56 -6.55
C GLU A 174 -22.16 9.91 -6.19
N ASN A 175 -22.62 10.48 -5.09
CA ASN A 175 -22.03 11.67 -4.46
C ASN A 175 -21.73 11.31 -3.01
N SER A 176 -20.51 11.57 -2.56
CA SER A 176 -20.09 11.35 -1.18
C SER A 176 -19.29 12.54 -0.70
N SER A 177 -19.78 13.20 0.36
CA SER A 177 -19.14 14.32 1.03
C SER A 177 -18.85 13.94 2.47
N ARG A 178 -17.63 14.19 2.94
CA ARG A 178 -17.20 13.96 4.32
C ARG A 178 -16.48 15.19 4.85
N TYR A 179 -16.75 15.52 6.10
CA TYR A 179 -16.10 16.58 6.85
C TYR A 179 -15.59 16.05 8.19
N GLY A 180 -14.41 16.45 8.59
CA GLY A 180 -13.78 16.00 9.83
C GLY A 180 -12.92 17.07 10.51
N SER A 181 -12.35 16.70 11.65
CA SER A 181 -11.40 17.51 12.40
C SER A 181 -10.24 17.98 11.52
N TYR A 182 -9.65 19.12 11.83
CA TYR A 182 -8.59 19.76 11.04
C TYR A 182 -9.03 20.18 9.64
N ASN A 183 -10.31 20.50 9.47
CA ASN A 183 -10.91 20.88 8.19
C ASN A 183 -10.67 19.79 7.10
N ASP A 184 -10.71 18.51 7.51
CA ASP A 184 -10.55 17.37 6.58
C ASP A 184 -11.83 17.24 5.75
N ILE A 185 -11.79 17.78 4.54
CA ILE A 185 -12.88 17.74 3.55
C ILE A 185 -12.53 16.67 2.52
N ARG A 186 -13.47 15.77 2.26
CA ARG A 186 -13.34 14.76 1.22
C ARG A 186 -14.60 14.70 0.39
N GLN A 187 -14.43 14.83 -0.90
CA GLN A 187 -15.49 14.74 -1.89
C GLN A 187 -15.16 13.62 -2.87
N HIS A 188 -16.13 12.72 -3.09
CA HIS A 188 -16.09 11.70 -4.11
C HIS A 188 -17.36 11.76 -4.93
N ASN A 189 -17.25 11.71 -6.26
CA ASN A 189 -18.37 11.57 -7.17
C ASN A 189 -18.06 10.47 -8.18
N ALA A 190 -19.06 9.67 -8.54
CA ALA A 190 -18.94 8.70 -9.60
C ALA A 190 -20.17 8.75 -10.51
N ILE A 191 -19.92 8.65 -11.81
CA ILE A 191 -20.94 8.51 -12.87
C ILE A 191 -20.63 7.25 -13.63
N GLY A 192 -21.51 6.24 -13.53
CA GLY A 192 -21.41 4.99 -14.27
C GLY A 192 -22.51 4.91 -15.31
N LEU A 193 -22.15 4.48 -16.52
CA LEU A 193 -23.07 4.23 -17.63
C LEU A 193 -22.81 2.83 -18.18
N LYS A 194 -23.87 2.05 -18.37
CA LYS A 194 -23.80 0.74 -19.03
C LYS A 194 -24.95 0.63 -20.01
N PHE A 195 -24.64 0.45 -21.30
CA PHE A 195 -25.59 0.25 -22.39
C PHE A 195 -25.14 -0.89 -23.31
N GLY A 196 -25.77 -2.05 -23.16
CA GLY A 196 -25.42 -3.23 -23.95
C GLY A 196 -23.94 -3.60 -23.81
N ARG A 197 -23.14 -3.38 -24.85
CA ARG A 197 -21.71 -3.73 -24.90
C ARG A 197 -20.76 -2.68 -24.35
N PHE A 198 -21.24 -1.48 -24.10
CA PHE A 198 -20.41 -0.36 -23.64
C PHE A 198 -20.64 -0.06 -22.15
N SER A 199 -19.56 0.16 -21.41
CA SER A 199 -19.58 0.62 -20.03
C SER A 199 -18.55 1.73 -19.82
N SER A 200 -18.93 2.74 -19.05
CA SER A 200 -18.10 3.87 -18.62
C SER A 200 -18.25 4.08 -17.13
N LEU A 201 -17.15 4.41 -16.45
CA LEU A 201 -17.16 4.82 -15.06
C LEU A 201 -16.21 6.00 -14.89
N THR A 202 -16.78 7.20 -14.73
CA THR A 202 -16.06 8.43 -14.43
C THR A 202 -16.03 8.61 -12.92
N ASN A 203 -14.85 8.88 -12.35
CA ASN A 203 -14.66 9.17 -10.94
C ASN A 203 -14.00 10.54 -10.76
N PHE A 204 -14.46 11.28 -9.79
CA PHE A 204 -13.85 12.53 -9.34
C PHE A 204 -13.63 12.45 -7.82
N GLN A 205 -12.44 12.81 -7.36
CA GLN A 205 -12.16 13.01 -5.93
C GLN A 205 -11.53 14.37 -5.69
N PHE A 206 -11.84 14.92 -4.54
CA PHE A 206 -11.15 16.09 -3.98
C PHE A 206 -10.94 15.89 -2.48
N GLN A 207 -9.77 16.30 -2.01
CA GLN A 207 -9.41 16.26 -0.59
C GLN A 207 -8.72 17.54 -0.19
N HIS A 208 -9.05 18.03 0.99
CA HIS A 208 -8.37 19.13 1.65
C HIS A 208 -8.23 18.84 3.14
N SER A 209 -7.11 19.26 3.74
CA SER A 209 -6.92 19.28 5.20
C SER A 209 -6.00 20.44 5.57
N ASP A 210 -6.28 21.09 6.72
CA ASP A 210 -5.40 22.10 7.29
C ASP A 210 -4.14 21.49 7.92
N GLY A 211 -4.05 20.14 7.89
CA GLY A 211 -2.98 19.40 8.53
C GLY A 211 -3.06 19.46 10.05
N TRP A 212 -2.11 18.86 10.72
CA TRP A 212 -2.07 18.80 12.18
C TRP A 212 -0.65 18.78 12.68
N GLN A 213 -0.48 19.18 13.93
CA GLN A 213 0.80 19.17 14.61
C GLN A 213 0.64 18.62 16.02
N ASN A 214 1.58 17.77 16.43
CA ASN A 214 1.76 17.46 17.81
C ASN A 214 2.71 18.51 18.42
N THR A 215 3.91 18.17 18.80
CA THR A 215 4.87 19.12 19.33
C THR A 215 6.12 19.07 18.47
N SER A 216 6.66 20.20 18.06
CA SER A 216 7.96 20.27 17.39
C SER A 216 9.08 20.42 18.40
N VAL A 217 10.26 19.95 18.03
CA VAL A 217 11.47 20.02 18.87
C VAL A 217 12.61 20.62 18.05
N GLU A 218 13.22 21.67 18.57
CA GLU A 218 14.49 22.16 18.03
C GLU A 218 15.62 21.23 18.51
N ARG A 219 16.29 20.57 17.56
CA ARG A 219 17.51 19.80 17.84
C ARG A 219 18.73 20.66 17.62
N THR A 220 19.30 21.16 18.69
CA THR A 220 20.71 21.61 18.72
C THR A 220 21.58 20.45 19.20
N VAL A 221 22.77 20.29 18.62
CA VAL A 221 23.72 19.24 19.02
C VAL A 221 23.83 19.19 20.56
N GLY A 222 23.29 18.13 21.15
CA GLY A 222 23.31 17.89 22.60
C GLY A 222 22.18 18.46 23.44
N THR A 223 21.21 19.20 22.86
CA THR A 223 20.05 19.69 23.60
C THR A 223 18.78 19.69 22.72
N GLU A 224 17.71 19.14 23.26
CA GLU A 224 16.38 19.22 22.64
C GLU A 224 15.58 20.32 23.36
N LYS A 225 15.10 21.30 22.60
CA LYS A 225 14.18 22.31 23.10
C LYS A 225 12.85 22.18 22.39
N PRO A 226 11.71 22.12 23.11
CA PRO A 226 10.41 22.20 22.48
C PRO A 226 10.26 23.53 21.74
N ILE A 227 9.84 23.50 20.49
CA ILE A 227 9.45 24.69 19.74
C ILE A 227 7.95 24.85 19.92
N THR A 228 7.52 25.79 20.77
CA THR A 228 6.11 26.02 21.07
C THR A 228 5.38 26.74 19.94
N ASP A 229 6.09 27.48 19.10
CA ASP A 229 5.54 28.35 18.06
C ASP A 229 5.95 27.90 16.65
N SER A 230 6.30 26.63 16.44
CA SER A 230 6.62 26.12 15.13
C SER A 230 5.45 26.24 14.19
N GLN A 231 5.68 26.85 13.02
CA GLN A 231 4.70 26.96 11.95
C GLN A 231 4.65 25.70 11.07
N ASN A 232 5.74 24.93 11.04
CA ASN A 232 5.82 23.69 10.31
C ASN A 232 5.09 22.58 11.08
N LYS A 233 4.16 21.89 10.43
CA LYS A 233 3.31 20.88 11.06
C LYS A 233 3.85 19.48 10.81
N THR A 234 3.53 18.54 11.67
CA THR A 234 3.78 17.11 11.46
C THR A 234 3.18 16.67 10.13
N VAL A 235 1.92 17.04 9.87
CA VAL A 235 1.31 16.93 8.55
C VAL A 235 0.87 18.32 8.13
N ASN A 236 1.47 18.85 7.08
CA ASN A 236 1.17 20.18 6.58
C ASN A 236 -0.20 20.26 5.92
N ARG A 237 -0.74 21.48 5.82
CA ARG A 237 -1.93 21.76 5.02
C ARG A 237 -1.71 21.24 3.61
N HIS A 238 -2.70 20.52 3.07
CA HIS A 238 -2.62 19.98 1.73
C HIS A 238 -3.97 19.94 1.05
N SER A 239 -3.92 19.95 -0.29
CA SER A 239 -5.10 19.71 -1.13
C SER A 239 -4.69 18.83 -2.30
N ASN A 240 -5.57 17.93 -2.69
CA ASN A 240 -5.41 17.15 -3.90
C ASN A 240 -6.75 16.97 -4.63
N GLY A 241 -6.65 16.69 -5.92
CA GLY A 241 -7.81 16.38 -6.74
C GLY A 241 -7.42 15.39 -7.83
N GLN A 242 -8.37 14.53 -8.17
CA GLN A 242 -8.23 13.52 -9.22
C GLN A 242 -9.51 13.43 -10.03
N ILE A 243 -9.35 13.22 -11.33
CA ILE A 243 -10.39 12.75 -12.21
C ILE A 243 -9.89 11.51 -12.95
N GLY A 244 -10.72 10.49 -13.05
CA GLY A 244 -10.43 9.24 -13.73
C GLY A 244 -11.59 8.76 -14.57
N GLU A 245 -11.28 8.11 -15.68
CA GLU A 245 -12.25 7.48 -16.57
C GLU A 245 -11.83 6.03 -16.85
N GLN A 246 -12.81 5.15 -16.85
CA GLN A 246 -12.64 3.75 -17.23
C GLN A 246 -13.73 3.34 -18.22
N LEU A 247 -13.33 2.98 -19.42
CA LEU A 247 -14.19 2.52 -20.51
C LEU A 247 -13.99 1.03 -20.69
N THR A 248 -15.09 0.31 -20.93
CA THR A 248 -15.06 -1.12 -21.28
C THR A 248 -16.00 -1.35 -22.46
N PHE A 249 -15.54 -2.10 -23.45
CA PHE A 249 -16.33 -2.48 -24.61
C PHE A 249 -16.28 -4.00 -24.83
N THR A 250 -17.40 -4.67 -24.66
CA THR A 250 -17.57 -6.10 -24.89
C THR A 250 -17.83 -6.33 -26.40
N VAL A 251 -16.79 -6.69 -27.15
CA VAL A 251 -16.91 -6.96 -28.60
C VAL A 251 -17.81 -8.16 -28.83
N ASN A 252 -17.59 -9.23 -28.08
CA ASN A 252 -18.40 -10.45 -28.03
C ASN A 252 -18.11 -11.21 -26.73
N ASP A 253 -18.66 -12.40 -26.53
CA ASP A 253 -18.49 -13.20 -25.32
C ASP A 253 -17.04 -13.64 -25.05
N ARG A 254 -16.18 -13.53 -26.08
CA ARG A 254 -14.75 -13.92 -25.99
C ARG A 254 -13.77 -12.77 -25.98
N LEU A 255 -14.18 -11.54 -26.32
CA LEU A 255 -13.27 -10.39 -26.39
C LEU A 255 -13.89 -9.18 -25.71
N GLU A 256 -13.22 -8.71 -24.66
CA GLU A 256 -13.48 -7.46 -23.98
C GLU A 256 -12.28 -6.52 -24.14
N LEU A 257 -12.53 -5.28 -24.55
CA LEU A 257 -11.53 -4.22 -24.64
C LEU A 257 -11.78 -3.19 -23.54
N TYR A 258 -10.70 -2.56 -23.09
CA TYR A 258 -10.82 -1.46 -22.15
C TYR A 258 -9.83 -0.34 -22.48
N ALA A 259 -10.18 0.86 -22.05
CA ALA A 259 -9.27 2.01 -22.01
C ALA A 259 -9.59 2.83 -20.75
N GLY A 260 -8.58 3.51 -20.21
CA GLY A 260 -8.80 4.36 -19.04
C GLY A 260 -7.62 5.27 -18.79
N GLY A 261 -7.82 6.19 -17.86
CA GLY A 261 -6.76 7.10 -17.46
C GLY A 261 -7.17 7.95 -16.28
N THR A 262 -6.17 8.57 -15.64
CA THR A 262 -6.37 9.47 -14.51
C THR A 262 -5.50 10.70 -14.66
N ILE A 263 -5.99 11.83 -14.15
CA ILE A 263 -5.21 13.06 -13.94
C ILE A 263 -5.34 13.40 -12.47
N TYR A 264 -4.22 13.68 -11.83
CA TYR A 264 -4.13 14.02 -10.42
C TYR A 264 -3.21 15.20 -10.19
N ALA A 265 -3.60 16.09 -9.26
CA ALA A 265 -2.77 17.18 -8.78
C ALA A 265 -2.84 17.25 -7.25
N LYS A 266 -1.69 17.56 -6.62
CA LYS A 266 -1.56 17.74 -5.16
C LYS A 266 -0.66 18.93 -4.87
N ARG A 267 -1.01 19.70 -3.85
CA ARG A 267 -0.14 20.72 -3.25
C ARG A 267 -0.07 20.52 -1.75
N ILE A 268 1.15 20.52 -1.22
CA ILE A 268 1.45 20.57 0.21
C ILE A 268 1.94 21.98 0.50
N TYR A 269 1.20 22.70 1.33
CA TYR A 269 1.48 24.09 1.71
C TYR A 269 2.41 24.08 2.91
N ARG A 270 3.60 24.63 2.73
CA ARG A 270 4.61 24.72 3.78
C ARG A 270 4.67 26.15 4.32
N PRO A 271 4.94 26.35 5.62
CA PRO A 271 5.08 27.69 6.19
C PRO A 271 6.14 28.47 5.43
N SER A 272 5.77 29.68 4.94
CA SER A 272 6.67 30.51 4.15
C SER A 272 7.51 31.41 5.02
N GLY A 273 8.81 31.53 4.74
CA GLY A 273 9.71 32.45 5.46
C GLY A 273 11.07 32.56 4.80
N LYS A 274 11.78 33.63 5.16
CA LYS A 274 13.19 33.80 4.79
C LYS A 274 14.04 32.85 5.59
N TYR A 275 15.03 32.29 4.97
CA TYR A 275 16.13 31.47 5.50
C TYR A 275 16.20 31.10 6.97
N ALA A 276 16.76 29.91 7.20
CA ALA A 276 17.47 29.45 8.39
C ALA A 276 16.68 29.42 9.71
N GLN A 277 15.38 29.57 9.67
CA GLN A 277 14.52 29.10 10.75
C GLN A 277 14.09 27.69 10.39
N TYR A 278 14.29 26.74 11.30
CA TYR A 278 14.06 25.31 11.07
C TYR A 278 12.59 24.95 10.78
N ASP A 279 11.68 25.89 10.96
CA ASP A 279 10.24 25.72 10.88
C ASP A 279 9.59 26.42 9.67
N VAL A 280 10.37 27.00 8.76
CA VAL A 280 9.85 27.66 7.56
C VAL A 280 10.60 27.22 6.31
N HIS A 281 9.90 27.30 5.20
CA HIS A 281 10.38 26.90 3.87
C HIS A 281 10.22 28.06 2.89
N THR A 282 11.00 28.04 1.81
CA THR A 282 10.87 29.03 0.72
C THR A 282 9.95 28.56 -0.40
N TYR A 283 9.41 27.34 -0.30
CA TYR A 283 8.58 26.71 -1.34
C TYR A 283 7.58 25.72 -0.78
N ASP A 284 6.46 25.59 -1.48
CA ASP A 284 5.49 24.50 -1.38
C ASP A 284 5.89 23.33 -2.29
N LEU A 285 5.35 22.15 -1.99
CA LEU A 285 5.52 20.96 -2.83
C LEU A 285 4.31 20.79 -3.74
N GLN A 286 4.53 20.59 -5.03
CA GLN A 286 3.49 20.30 -6.01
C GLN A 286 3.78 19.00 -6.74
N TYR A 287 2.71 18.23 -6.97
CA TYR A 287 2.74 16.96 -7.69
C TYR A 287 1.68 16.95 -8.77
N HIS A 288 2.06 16.55 -9.97
CA HIS A 288 1.14 16.35 -11.09
C HIS A 288 1.36 14.95 -11.66
N ASN A 289 0.34 14.10 -11.57
CA ASN A 289 0.39 12.76 -12.08
C ASN A 289 -0.65 12.58 -13.18
N ALA A 290 -0.32 11.72 -14.13
CA ALA A 290 -1.25 11.30 -15.16
C ALA A 290 -0.99 9.82 -15.49
N SER A 291 -2.05 9.10 -15.80
CA SER A 291 -1.96 7.74 -16.32
C SER A 291 -2.91 7.55 -17.49
N ALA A 292 -2.52 6.70 -18.42
CA ALA A 292 -3.37 6.20 -19.49
C ALA A 292 -3.11 4.72 -19.70
N SER A 293 -4.15 3.96 -19.94
CA SER A 293 -4.03 2.54 -20.23
C SER A 293 -5.03 2.11 -21.26
N ALA A 294 -4.65 1.12 -22.06
CA ALA A 294 -5.54 0.43 -23.00
C ALA A 294 -5.16 -1.03 -23.07
N GLY A 295 -6.13 -1.88 -23.29
CA GLY A 295 -5.88 -3.30 -23.36
C GLY A 295 -7.13 -4.12 -23.65
N GLY A 296 -7.01 -5.43 -23.47
CA GLY A 296 -8.14 -6.32 -23.64
C GLY A 296 -7.90 -7.70 -23.08
N THR A 297 -8.99 -8.39 -22.90
CA THR A 297 -9.03 -9.79 -22.49
C THR A 297 -9.69 -10.61 -23.57
N TRP A 298 -8.96 -11.59 -24.10
CA TRP A 298 -9.43 -12.53 -25.10
C TRP A 298 -9.49 -13.94 -24.53
N LYS A 299 -10.59 -14.61 -24.74
CA LYS A 299 -10.82 -16.02 -24.36
C LYS A 299 -10.82 -16.87 -25.63
N PRO A 300 -9.70 -17.49 -26.04
CA PRO A 300 -9.62 -18.37 -27.19
C PRO A 300 -10.64 -19.50 -27.13
N ASN A 301 -10.87 -20.01 -25.92
CA ASN A 301 -11.86 -21.03 -25.57
C ASN A 301 -12.46 -20.73 -24.19
N ASP A 302 -13.19 -21.67 -23.60
CA ASP A 302 -13.89 -21.47 -22.34
C ASP A 302 -12.96 -21.52 -21.10
N THR A 303 -11.73 -22.02 -21.23
CA THR A 303 -10.78 -22.24 -20.16
C THR A 303 -9.56 -21.31 -20.22
N ASP A 304 -9.19 -20.87 -21.42
CA ASP A 304 -7.97 -20.10 -21.64
C ASP A 304 -8.26 -18.60 -21.69
N VAL A 305 -7.32 -17.81 -21.18
CA VAL A 305 -7.45 -16.36 -21.15
C VAL A 305 -6.13 -15.72 -21.59
N VAL A 306 -6.21 -14.80 -22.54
CA VAL A 306 -5.07 -13.97 -22.95
C VAL A 306 -5.40 -12.50 -22.66
N THR A 307 -4.52 -11.80 -22.00
CA THR A 307 -4.67 -10.37 -21.67
C THR A 307 -3.49 -9.61 -22.26
N PHE A 308 -3.79 -8.50 -22.93
CA PHE A 308 -2.77 -7.57 -23.41
C PHE A 308 -3.03 -6.18 -22.84
N ASP A 309 -1.96 -5.51 -22.40
CA ASP A 309 -1.99 -4.20 -21.77
C ASP A 309 -0.92 -3.28 -22.34
N LEU A 310 -1.29 -2.03 -22.53
CA LEU A 310 -0.40 -0.92 -22.78
C LEU A 310 -0.69 0.17 -21.74
N ASP A 311 0.32 0.53 -20.96
CA ASP A 311 0.20 1.48 -19.86
C ASP A 311 1.23 2.59 -20.01
N TRP A 312 0.80 3.82 -19.75
CA TRP A 312 1.65 4.98 -19.64
C TRP A 312 1.35 5.73 -18.35
N THR A 313 2.40 6.13 -17.64
CA THR A 313 2.28 6.91 -16.41
C THR A 313 3.28 8.07 -16.42
N ARG A 314 2.88 9.18 -15.83
CA ARG A 314 3.73 10.34 -15.58
C ARG A 314 3.59 10.74 -14.11
N HIS A 315 4.73 11.06 -13.49
CA HIS A 315 4.80 11.66 -12.17
C HIS A 315 5.75 12.86 -12.23
N ALA A 316 5.22 14.04 -11.93
CA ALA A 316 5.99 15.27 -11.90
C ALA A 316 5.99 15.88 -10.50
N TYR A 317 7.17 16.23 -10.02
CA TYR A 317 7.41 16.83 -8.72
C TYR A 317 8.08 18.20 -8.91
N MET A 318 7.51 19.23 -8.27
CA MET A 318 7.89 20.62 -8.47
C MET A 318 7.95 21.36 -7.14
N TYR A 319 8.82 22.37 -7.08
CA TYR A 319 8.80 23.41 -6.05
C TYR A 319 8.02 24.60 -6.58
N TYR A 320 7.07 25.08 -5.79
CA TYR A 320 6.39 26.34 -5.99
C TYR A 320 6.91 27.35 -4.96
N PHE A 321 7.70 28.33 -5.36
CA PHE A 321 8.33 29.25 -4.45
C PHE A 321 7.33 30.22 -3.85
N THR A 322 7.31 30.33 -2.53
CA THR A 322 6.44 31.21 -1.75
C THR A 322 7.19 32.39 -1.15
N ALA A 323 8.53 32.31 -1.14
CA ALA A 323 9.43 33.37 -0.68
C ALA A 323 10.64 33.43 -1.60
N THR A 324 11.28 34.59 -1.64
CA THR A 324 12.56 34.74 -2.38
C THR A 324 13.67 33.90 -1.76
N THR A 325 14.47 33.28 -2.58
CA THR A 325 15.73 32.63 -2.19
C THR A 325 16.95 33.53 -2.32
N LEU A 326 16.76 34.84 -2.65
CA LEU A 326 17.83 35.81 -2.70
C LEU A 326 18.42 36.08 -1.30
N VAL A 327 19.73 36.00 -1.17
CA VAL A 327 20.50 35.97 0.07
C VAL A 327 21.10 37.34 0.46
N GLU A 328 20.57 38.45 -0.01
CA GLU A 328 21.16 39.78 0.19
C GLU A 328 21.45 40.12 1.68
N ASP A 329 20.60 39.66 2.61
CA ASP A 329 20.78 39.96 4.04
C ASP A 329 21.76 39.03 4.76
N TYR A 330 22.04 37.85 4.21
CA TYR A 330 22.93 36.87 4.83
C TYR A 330 24.39 37.12 4.42
N GLU A 331 24.64 37.65 3.23
CA GLU A 331 25.99 37.96 2.73
C GLU A 331 26.66 39.06 3.54
N LYS A 332 25.88 40.01 4.09
CA LYS A 332 26.42 41.11 4.91
C LYS A 332 26.94 40.69 6.27
N SER A 333 26.53 39.54 6.78
CA SER A 333 26.87 39.12 8.14
C SER A 333 27.87 37.96 8.26
N LYS A 334 28.06 37.13 7.25
CA LYS A 334 28.82 35.86 7.36
C LYS A 334 29.70 35.47 6.17
N GLY A 335 29.91 36.34 5.17
CA GLY A 335 30.68 36.00 3.97
C GLY A 335 29.85 35.19 2.96
N THR A 336 30.36 35.14 1.73
CA THR A 336 29.66 34.63 0.54
C THR A 336 29.21 33.19 0.71
N ILE A 337 27.91 32.94 0.83
CA ILE A 337 27.34 31.62 0.63
C ILE A 337 26.86 31.55 -0.80
N TYR A 338 27.56 30.80 -1.60
CA TYR A 338 27.11 30.45 -2.94
C TYR A 338 25.97 29.46 -2.85
N TYR A 339 24.75 29.92 -3.15
CA TYR A 339 23.74 29.01 -3.70
C TYR A 339 24.03 28.88 -5.19
N PRO A 340 24.53 27.75 -5.67
CA PRO A 340 24.93 27.60 -7.09
C PRO A 340 23.74 27.56 -8.03
N TYR A 341 22.53 27.73 -7.52
CA TYR A 341 21.30 27.59 -8.27
C TYR A 341 20.44 28.84 -8.07
N PHE A 342 20.22 29.53 -9.13
CA PHE A 342 19.35 30.66 -9.41
C PHE A 342 18.53 31.23 -8.26
N PRO A 343 18.50 32.56 -8.10
CA PRO A 343 17.58 33.19 -7.19
C PRO A 343 16.16 32.95 -7.70
N TYR A 344 15.37 32.23 -6.93
CA TYR A 344 13.94 32.07 -7.19
C TYR A 344 13.18 33.19 -6.51
N LEU A 345 12.13 33.66 -7.20
CA LEU A 345 11.18 34.65 -6.70
C LEU A 345 9.87 33.95 -6.35
N PRO A 346 9.03 34.57 -5.49
CA PRO A 346 7.67 34.10 -5.25
C PRO A 346 6.92 33.87 -6.57
N ASP A 347 6.05 32.85 -6.57
CA ASP A 347 5.24 32.40 -7.71
C ASP A 347 6.01 31.70 -8.85
N GLN A 348 7.32 31.54 -8.74
CA GLN A 348 8.06 30.71 -9.67
C GLN A 348 7.87 29.21 -9.35
N ILE A 349 7.88 28.39 -10.42
CA ILE A 349 7.79 26.94 -10.32
C ILE A 349 9.06 26.33 -10.93
N GLU A 350 9.69 25.43 -10.18
CA GLU A 350 10.83 24.67 -10.68
C GLU A 350 10.54 23.18 -10.67
N MET A 351 10.75 22.55 -11.83
CA MET A 351 10.64 21.10 -11.98
C MET A 351 11.82 20.40 -11.28
N GLN A 352 11.54 19.63 -10.26
CA GLN A 352 12.53 18.82 -9.56
C GLN A 352 12.72 17.46 -10.22
N SER A 353 11.61 16.87 -10.70
CA SER A 353 11.62 15.57 -11.34
C SER A 353 10.36 15.40 -12.20
N ASP A 354 10.51 14.93 -13.44
CA ASP A 354 9.44 14.43 -14.30
C ASP A 354 9.80 13.00 -14.68
N GLN A 355 9.07 12.05 -14.15
CA GLN A 355 9.27 10.62 -14.38
C GLN A 355 8.14 10.10 -15.26
N ARG A 356 8.49 9.34 -16.28
CA ARG A 356 7.53 8.72 -17.20
C ARG A 356 7.87 7.27 -17.38
N ARG A 357 6.84 6.44 -17.41
CA ARG A 357 6.95 5.00 -17.64
C ARG A 357 5.98 4.59 -18.73
N THR A 358 6.46 3.81 -19.68
CA THR A 358 5.62 3.09 -20.63
C THR A 358 5.84 1.60 -20.41
N MET A 359 4.76 0.83 -20.35
CA MET A 359 4.81 -0.61 -20.15
C MET A 359 3.84 -1.29 -21.13
N ALA A 360 4.34 -2.31 -21.81
CA ALA A 360 3.54 -3.23 -22.61
C ALA A 360 3.62 -4.62 -22.01
N SER A 361 2.50 -5.32 -21.90
CA SER A 361 2.46 -6.69 -21.40
C SER A 361 1.49 -7.58 -22.19
N LEU A 362 1.89 -8.83 -22.34
CA LEU A 362 1.07 -9.92 -22.86
C LEU A 362 1.10 -11.05 -21.85
N LYS A 363 -0.07 -11.48 -21.37
CA LYS A 363 -0.21 -12.53 -20.37
C LYS A 363 -1.18 -13.58 -20.88
N GLY A 364 -0.88 -14.85 -20.65
CA GLY A 364 -1.73 -15.98 -20.99
C GLY A 364 -1.89 -16.94 -19.84
N VAL A 365 -3.12 -17.40 -19.62
CA VAL A 365 -3.45 -18.48 -18.70
C VAL A 365 -4.05 -19.60 -19.53
N PHE A 366 -3.42 -20.76 -19.54
CA PHE A 366 -3.76 -21.89 -20.38
C PHE A 366 -3.99 -23.14 -19.53
N THR A 367 -5.08 -23.83 -19.77
CA THR A 367 -5.35 -25.13 -19.17
C THR A 367 -4.66 -26.21 -19.98
N LEU A 368 -3.66 -26.87 -19.39
CA LEU A 368 -2.89 -27.93 -19.99
C LEU A 368 -3.52 -29.31 -19.71
N PRO A 369 -3.11 -30.37 -20.45
CA PRO A 369 -3.49 -31.74 -20.13
C PRO A 369 -3.17 -32.10 -18.67
N ALA A 370 -3.95 -33.00 -18.09
CA ALA A 370 -3.91 -33.40 -16.68
C ALA A 370 -4.33 -32.30 -15.65
N GLY A 371 -4.97 -31.21 -16.12
CA GLY A 371 -5.51 -30.16 -15.25
C GLY A 371 -4.48 -29.16 -14.73
N ASN A 372 -3.28 -29.14 -15.29
CA ASN A 372 -2.30 -28.09 -15.00
C ASN A 372 -2.75 -26.75 -15.54
N LEU A 373 -2.42 -25.67 -14.83
CA LEU A 373 -2.74 -24.31 -15.24
C LEU A 373 -1.43 -23.55 -15.47
N LEU A 374 -1.10 -23.27 -16.71
CA LEU A 374 0.09 -22.51 -17.11
C LEU A 374 -0.24 -21.03 -17.19
N ASN A 375 0.38 -20.21 -16.32
CA ASN A 375 0.41 -18.75 -16.41
C ASN A 375 1.75 -18.31 -17.01
N THR A 376 1.73 -17.63 -18.13
CA THR A 376 2.94 -17.14 -18.80
C THR A 376 2.76 -15.74 -19.33
N GLY A 377 3.86 -15.02 -19.51
CA GLY A 377 3.77 -13.67 -20.06
C GLY A 377 5.12 -13.09 -20.48
N ALA A 378 5.00 -12.03 -21.25
CA ALA A 378 6.09 -11.18 -21.70
C ALA A 378 5.76 -9.73 -21.34
N GLU A 379 6.77 -8.99 -20.89
CA GLU A 379 6.64 -7.59 -20.48
C GLU A 379 7.81 -6.79 -21.02
N TYR A 380 7.53 -5.56 -21.46
CA TYR A 380 8.53 -4.55 -21.79
C TYR A 380 8.20 -3.25 -21.06
N ARG A 381 9.19 -2.67 -20.40
CA ARG A 381 9.08 -1.42 -19.65
C ARG A 381 10.16 -0.46 -20.10
N TYR A 382 9.79 0.79 -20.30
CA TYR A 382 10.70 1.90 -20.57
C TYR A 382 10.47 3.02 -19.55
N ASP A 383 11.50 3.36 -18.82
CA ASP A 383 11.51 4.41 -17.81
C ASP A 383 12.32 5.62 -18.34
N TRP A 384 11.76 6.80 -18.20
CA TRP A 384 12.39 8.07 -18.54
C TRP A 384 12.27 9.03 -17.35
N LEU A 385 13.39 9.65 -16.99
CA LEU A 385 13.51 10.62 -15.91
C LEU A 385 14.11 11.91 -16.47
N SER A 386 13.48 13.07 -16.20
CA SER A 386 14.08 14.38 -16.31
C SER A 386 14.18 15.01 -14.94
N ALA A 387 15.38 15.29 -14.49
CA ALA A 387 15.67 15.92 -13.21
C ALA A 387 16.92 16.81 -13.37
N PRO A 388 16.76 18.05 -13.93
CA PRO A 388 17.87 18.88 -14.39
C PRO A 388 18.96 19.11 -13.35
N ASN A 389 18.56 19.25 -12.07
CA ASN A 389 19.48 19.53 -10.96
C ASN A 389 19.85 18.29 -10.14
N ARG A 390 19.43 17.10 -10.57
CA ARG A 390 19.53 15.86 -9.77
C ARG A 390 20.27 14.72 -10.48
N VAL A 391 20.36 14.74 -11.80
CA VAL A 391 21.03 13.69 -12.57
C VAL A 391 22.02 14.28 -13.58
N VAL A 392 23.02 13.50 -13.94
CA VAL A 392 24.04 13.89 -14.93
C VAL A 392 23.34 14.14 -16.27
N GLY A 393 23.64 15.27 -16.91
CA GLY A 393 22.97 15.64 -18.15
C GLY A 393 21.50 15.99 -18.05
N GLY A 394 20.93 16.02 -16.83
CA GLY A 394 19.53 16.39 -16.55
C GLY A 394 18.49 15.35 -16.94
N LYS A 395 18.86 14.23 -17.56
CA LYS A 395 17.97 13.17 -18.02
C LYS A 395 18.62 11.80 -17.86
N ALA A 396 17.80 10.79 -17.53
CA ALA A 396 18.21 9.39 -17.49
C ALA A 396 17.10 8.49 -18.04
N THR A 397 17.47 7.35 -18.60
CA THR A 397 16.54 6.36 -19.14
C THR A 397 16.97 4.97 -18.74
N ASP A 398 16.01 4.07 -18.59
CA ASP A 398 16.26 2.64 -18.42
C ASP A 398 15.19 1.82 -19.13
N TRP A 399 15.51 0.59 -19.49
CA TRP A 399 14.55 -0.34 -20.07
C TRP A 399 14.66 -1.71 -19.43
N THR A 400 13.54 -2.39 -19.36
CA THR A 400 13.46 -3.75 -18.83
C THR A 400 12.57 -4.59 -19.74
N ALA A 401 13.07 -5.74 -20.17
CA ALA A 401 12.28 -6.77 -20.84
C ALA A 401 12.23 -8.03 -19.95
N ALA A 402 11.12 -8.73 -19.93
CA ALA A 402 11.00 -9.93 -19.15
C ALA A 402 10.06 -10.96 -19.79
N VAL A 403 10.36 -12.23 -19.56
CA VAL A 403 9.44 -13.34 -19.80
C VAL A 403 9.31 -14.17 -18.53
N TYR A 404 8.13 -14.73 -18.29
CA TYR A 404 7.90 -15.60 -17.15
C TYR A 404 6.96 -16.74 -17.49
N ALA A 405 7.08 -17.82 -16.74
CA ALA A 405 6.14 -18.92 -16.75
C ALA A 405 5.97 -19.47 -15.33
N GLN A 406 4.74 -19.77 -14.95
CA GLN A 406 4.37 -20.46 -13.72
C GLN A 406 3.38 -21.57 -14.06
N ASP A 407 3.69 -22.78 -13.64
CA ASP A 407 2.78 -23.91 -13.73
C ASP A 407 2.15 -24.21 -12.37
N GLU A 408 0.85 -24.50 -12.38
CA GLU A 408 0.07 -24.87 -11.21
C GLU A 408 -0.51 -26.25 -11.41
N PHE A 409 -0.16 -27.14 -10.52
CA PHE A 409 -0.61 -28.54 -10.51
C PHE A 409 -1.53 -28.78 -9.31
N LYS A 410 -2.74 -29.29 -9.58
CA LYS A 410 -3.71 -29.67 -8.56
C LYS A 410 -3.92 -31.19 -8.58
N TYR A 411 -3.80 -31.79 -7.42
CA TYR A 411 -4.06 -33.21 -7.24
C TYR A 411 -5.00 -33.43 -6.05
N GLU A 412 -6.21 -33.91 -6.36
CA GLU A 412 -7.21 -34.25 -5.36
C GLU A 412 -7.04 -35.72 -4.96
N PHE A 413 -7.03 -35.98 -3.63
CA PHE A 413 -6.90 -37.33 -3.10
C PHE A 413 -7.77 -37.51 -1.87
N GLY A 414 -8.25 -38.75 -1.65
CA GLY A 414 -9.14 -39.03 -0.54
C GLY A 414 -10.46 -38.24 -0.59
N ARG A 415 -11.11 -38.07 0.56
CA ARG A 415 -12.31 -37.23 0.67
C ARG A 415 -11.90 -35.79 0.99
N ASN A 416 -12.06 -34.88 0.03
CA ASN A 416 -11.83 -33.42 0.17
C ASN A 416 -10.38 -33.03 0.51
N SER A 417 -9.37 -33.84 0.19
CA SER A 417 -7.96 -33.47 0.33
C SER A 417 -7.40 -33.00 -1.02
N LEU A 418 -6.58 -31.96 -0.97
CA LEU A 418 -6.04 -31.30 -2.15
C LEU A 418 -4.55 -31.00 -1.94
N LEU A 419 -3.71 -31.42 -2.88
CA LEU A 419 -2.36 -30.91 -3.03
C LEU A 419 -2.35 -29.93 -4.22
N HIS A 420 -1.95 -28.68 -3.96
CA HIS A 420 -1.79 -27.65 -4.96
C HIS A 420 -0.34 -27.17 -4.95
N LEU A 421 0.38 -27.38 -6.03
CA LEU A 421 1.77 -26.97 -6.23
C LEU A 421 1.81 -25.86 -7.27
N ALA A 422 2.63 -24.85 -7.05
CA ALA A 422 2.88 -23.79 -8.03
C ALA A 422 4.38 -23.53 -8.13
N GLY A 423 4.93 -23.68 -9.32
CA GLY A 423 6.34 -23.43 -9.63
C GLY A 423 6.47 -22.36 -10.71
N GLY A 424 7.23 -21.30 -10.45
CA GLY A 424 7.37 -20.17 -11.36
C GLY A 424 8.81 -19.73 -11.55
N LEU A 425 9.09 -19.21 -12.74
CA LEU A 425 10.40 -18.70 -13.13
C LEU A 425 10.23 -17.46 -13.99
N ARG A 426 11.01 -16.42 -13.69
CA ARG A 426 11.06 -15.18 -14.49
C ARG A 426 12.49 -14.90 -14.91
N LEU A 427 12.67 -14.59 -16.17
CA LEU A 427 13.90 -14.08 -16.73
C LEU A 427 13.69 -12.61 -17.09
N THR A 428 14.51 -11.75 -16.51
CA THR A 428 14.48 -10.30 -16.71
C THR A 428 15.78 -9.82 -17.32
N TRP A 429 15.71 -9.04 -18.40
CA TRP A 429 16.83 -8.30 -18.99
C TRP A 429 16.61 -6.81 -18.72
N ASN A 430 17.68 -6.14 -18.33
CA ASN A 430 17.66 -4.70 -18.06
C ASN A 430 18.91 -4.05 -18.63
N GLY A 431 18.77 -2.78 -19.07
CA GLY A 431 19.86 -2.04 -19.69
C GLY A 431 21.07 -1.80 -18.79
N SER A 432 20.86 -1.71 -17.48
CA SER A 432 21.88 -1.33 -16.50
C SER A 432 22.65 -2.52 -15.92
N PHE A 433 21.98 -3.63 -15.61
CA PHE A 433 22.59 -4.77 -14.90
C PHE A 433 22.59 -6.11 -15.70
N GLY A 434 22.05 -6.11 -16.92
CA GLY A 434 21.97 -7.31 -17.73
C GLY A 434 20.83 -8.26 -17.31
N MET A 435 21.14 -9.52 -17.00
CA MET A 435 20.18 -10.60 -16.88
C MET A 435 19.99 -11.06 -15.42
N LYS A 436 18.73 -11.25 -15.00
CA LYS A 436 18.36 -11.76 -13.68
C LYS A 436 17.31 -12.86 -13.80
N LEU A 437 17.59 -14.01 -13.20
CA LEU A 437 16.66 -15.14 -13.04
C LEU A 437 16.04 -15.09 -11.65
N THR A 438 14.71 -15.30 -11.57
CA THR A 438 13.96 -15.20 -10.31
C THR A 438 12.98 -16.37 -10.17
N PRO A 439 13.27 -17.37 -9.33
CA PRO A 439 12.42 -18.52 -9.07
C PRO A 439 11.39 -18.25 -7.96
N LYS A 440 10.28 -19.00 -7.98
CA LYS A 440 9.29 -19.13 -6.91
C LYS A 440 8.74 -20.54 -6.87
N PHE A 441 8.53 -21.06 -5.68
CA PHE A 441 7.85 -22.33 -5.45
C PHE A 441 6.87 -22.17 -4.28
N SER A 442 5.65 -22.68 -4.47
CA SER A 442 4.61 -22.67 -3.42
C SER A 442 3.88 -24.00 -3.41
N ALA A 443 3.51 -24.45 -2.23
CA ALA A 443 2.75 -25.66 -2.02
C ALA A 443 1.64 -25.42 -1.02
N MET A 444 0.44 -25.95 -1.29
CA MET A 444 -0.66 -26.00 -0.36
C MET A 444 -1.16 -27.42 -0.21
N LEU A 445 -1.30 -27.86 1.01
CA LEU A 445 -1.90 -29.14 1.37
C LEU A 445 -3.22 -28.88 2.12
N GLY A 446 -4.33 -29.24 1.49
CA GLY A 446 -5.65 -29.29 2.13
C GLY A 446 -5.89 -30.69 2.69
N LEU A 447 -6.09 -30.81 3.99
CA LEU A 447 -6.32 -32.07 4.71
C LEU A 447 -7.82 -32.27 5.01
N GLY A 448 -8.65 -32.31 3.97
CA GLY A 448 -10.08 -32.22 4.13
C GLY A 448 -10.53 -30.86 4.64
N LEU A 449 -11.84 -30.62 4.79
CA LEU A 449 -12.32 -29.48 5.54
C LEU A 449 -12.08 -29.77 7.03
N PRO A 450 -11.48 -28.85 7.81
CA PRO A 450 -11.28 -27.41 7.57
C PRO A 450 -9.80 -26.95 7.46
N TRP A 451 -8.83 -27.84 7.35
CA TRP A 451 -7.41 -27.52 7.52
C TRP A 451 -6.65 -27.33 6.20
N ARG A 452 -5.77 -26.32 6.14
CA ARG A 452 -4.81 -26.08 5.05
C ARG A 452 -3.45 -25.73 5.61
N ILE A 453 -2.41 -26.23 4.97
CA ILE A 453 -1.02 -25.87 5.25
C ILE A 453 -0.44 -25.32 3.96
N ARG A 454 0.26 -24.20 4.04
CA ARG A 454 0.93 -23.54 2.90
C ARG A 454 2.40 -23.36 3.19
N ALA A 455 3.24 -23.59 2.19
CA ALA A 455 4.65 -23.27 2.24
C ALA A 455 5.05 -22.52 0.96
N THR A 456 5.89 -21.52 1.09
CA THR A 456 6.38 -20.73 -0.05
C THR A 456 7.87 -20.46 0.13
N TRP A 457 8.63 -20.66 -0.94
CA TRP A 457 9.96 -20.11 -1.15
C TRP A 457 9.95 -19.24 -2.40
N SER A 458 10.52 -18.05 -2.32
CA SER A 458 10.59 -17.14 -3.46
C SER A 458 11.79 -16.21 -3.36
N GLN A 459 12.36 -15.89 -4.52
CA GLN A 459 13.33 -14.82 -4.64
C GLN A 459 12.67 -13.52 -5.05
N GLY A 460 13.16 -12.41 -4.50
CA GLY A 460 12.81 -11.07 -4.89
C GLY A 460 14.04 -10.32 -5.38
N PHE A 461 13.81 -9.26 -6.15
CA PHE A 461 14.87 -8.32 -6.49
C PHE A 461 14.31 -6.92 -6.69
N LYS A 462 15.20 -5.93 -6.53
CA LYS A 462 14.92 -4.53 -6.86
C LYS A 462 16.03 -4.01 -7.77
N THR A 463 15.64 -3.42 -8.89
CA THR A 463 16.57 -2.78 -9.82
C THR A 463 17.07 -1.45 -9.25
N PRO A 464 18.32 -1.05 -9.49
CA PRO A 464 18.72 0.33 -9.30
C PRO A 464 17.84 1.27 -10.12
N THR A 465 17.45 2.39 -9.54
CA THR A 465 16.66 3.41 -10.24
C THR A 465 17.55 4.25 -11.13
N PRO A 466 17.02 4.88 -12.22
CA PRO A 466 17.78 5.82 -13.03
C PRO A 466 18.45 6.94 -12.21
N LYS A 467 17.80 7.37 -11.12
CA LYS A 467 18.37 8.33 -10.18
C LYS A 467 19.58 7.75 -9.43
N GLU A 468 19.49 6.54 -8.90
CA GLU A 468 20.61 5.90 -8.17
C GLU A 468 21.81 5.66 -9.07
N LEU A 469 21.58 5.42 -10.37
CA LEU A 469 22.65 5.23 -11.36
C LEU A 469 23.32 6.54 -11.76
N GLU A 470 22.54 7.59 -12.05
CA GLU A 470 23.00 8.83 -12.68
C GLU A 470 22.91 10.06 -11.75
N TYR A 471 22.82 9.85 -10.42
CA TYR A 471 22.64 10.96 -9.48
C TYR A 471 23.83 11.91 -9.50
N ARG A 472 23.56 13.21 -9.54
CA ARG A 472 24.49 14.30 -9.31
C ARG A 472 23.74 15.41 -8.63
N TYR A 473 24.02 15.61 -7.36
CA TYR A 473 23.38 16.66 -6.59
C TYR A 473 24.40 17.36 -5.70
N VAL A 474 24.39 18.67 -5.72
CA VAL A 474 25.24 19.52 -4.89
C VAL A 474 24.37 20.20 -3.86
N LYS A 475 24.64 19.98 -2.60
CA LYS A 475 23.92 20.61 -1.47
C LYS A 475 24.86 21.54 -0.74
N GLN A 476 24.47 22.80 -0.60
CA GLN A 476 25.18 23.77 0.24
C GLN A 476 24.59 23.74 1.66
N MET A 477 25.45 23.60 2.64
CA MET A 477 25.12 23.66 4.08
C MET A 477 26.22 24.47 4.77
N SER A 478 26.89 23.93 5.80
CA SER A 478 28.13 24.48 6.38
C SER A 478 29.35 24.31 5.46
N GLY A 479 29.15 23.83 4.25
CA GLY A 479 30.11 23.56 3.18
C GLY A 479 29.40 22.87 2.02
N THR A 480 30.13 22.55 0.96
CA THR A 480 29.60 21.87 -0.22
C THR A 480 29.58 20.36 0.00
N TYR A 481 28.40 19.74 -0.17
CA TYR A 481 28.22 18.30 -0.15
C TYR A 481 27.89 17.82 -1.56
N LEU A 482 28.68 16.88 -2.06
CA LEU A 482 28.48 16.26 -3.39
C LEU A 482 27.84 14.88 -3.24
N TYR A 483 26.76 14.63 -3.97
CA TYR A 483 26.05 13.34 -4.01
C TYR A 483 26.13 12.77 -5.42
N LEU A 484 26.55 11.52 -5.53
CA LEU A 484 26.81 10.86 -6.80
C LEU A 484 26.03 9.55 -6.95
N GLY A 485 25.61 9.27 -8.17
CA GLY A 485 25.15 7.97 -8.60
C GLY A 485 26.29 7.00 -8.80
N ASN A 486 25.95 5.78 -9.17
CA ASN A 486 26.92 4.74 -9.47
C ASN A 486 26.36 3.78 -10.52
N THR A 487 26.92 3.83 -11.71
CA THR A 487 26.50 2.96 -12.83
C THR A 487 26.90 1.49 -12.66
N ALA A 488 27.75 1.17 -11.66
CA ALA A 488 28.15 -0.19 -11.32
C ALA A 488 27.22 -0.87 -10.28
N LEU A 489 26.11 -0.23 -9.91
CA LEU A 489 25.16 -0.82 -8.96
C LEU A 489 24.57 -2.13 -9.48
N ARG A 490 24.43 -3.07 -8.58
CA ARG A 490 23.80 -4.38 -8.81
C ARG A 490 22.37 -4.37 -8.27
N PRO A 491 21.47 -5.22 -8.81
CA PRO A 491 20.15 -5.40 -8.22
C PRO A 491 20.26 -5.90 -6.79
N GLN A 492 19.50 -5.30 -5.89
CA GLN A 492 19.27 -5.82 -4.55
C GLN A 492 18.49 -7.13 -4.64
N THR A 493 18.77 -8.08 -3.78
CA THR A 493 18.17 -9.42 -3.86
C THR A 493 17.59 -9.86 -2.52
N SER A 494 16.52 -10.67 -2.55
CA SER A 494 15.99 -11.29 -1.35
C SER A 494 15.67 -12.76 -1.52
N ASN A 495 15.73 -13.49 -0.40
CA ASN A 495 15.20 -14.84 -0.27
C ASN A 495 14.14 -14.85 0.84
N TYR A 496 12.93 -15.22 0.46
CA TYR A 496 11.78 -15.28 1.35
C TYR A 496 11.31 -16.72 1.53
N PHE A 497 11.05 -17.09 2.76
CA PHE A 497 10.45 -18.37 3.15
C PHE A 497 9.26 -18.12 4.05
N SER A 498 8.17 -18.85 3.84
CA SER A 498 7.04 -18.85 4.75
C SER A 498 6.42 -20.24 4.90
N LEU A 499 5.88 -20.48 6.08
CA LEU A 499 5.08 -21.65 6.42
C LEU A 499 3.85 -21.19 7.18
N GLY A 500 2.66 -21.56 6.70
CA GLY A 500 1.40 -21.15 7.31
C GLY A 500 0.41 -22.28 7.48
N GLY A 501 -0.43 -22.18 8.51
CA GLY A 501 -1.56 -23.04 8.77
C GLY A 501 -2.86 -22.25 8.78
N GLU A 502 -3.91 -22.79 8.17
CA GLU A 502 -5.24 -22.22 8.14
C GLU A 502 -6.27 -23.23 8.61
N TYR A 503 -7.18 -22.76 9.46
CA TYR A 503 -8.39 -23.44 9.86
C TYR A 503 -9.61 -22.61 9.50
N THR A 504 -10.55 -23.16 8.72
CA THR A 504 -11.76 -22.46 8.34
C THR A 504 -12.98 -23.37 8.49
N HIS A 505 -13.85 -23.08 9.44
CA HIS A 505 -15.07 -23.84 9.70
C HIS A 505 -16.13 -22.99 10.39
N ALA A 506 -17.39 -23.12 9.97
CA ALA A 506 -18.56 -22.54 10.62
C ALA A 506 -18.40 -21.03 10.97
N GLY A 507 -17.95 -20.23 10.00
CA GLY A 507 -17.76 -18.78 10.18
C GLY A 507 -16.48 -18.39 10.92
N LEU A 508 -15.71 -19.34 11.44
CA LEU A 508 -14.41 -19.13 12.06
C LEU A 508 -13.30 -19.37 11.03
N SER A 509 -12.38 -18.40 10.89
CA SER A 509 -11.15 -18.52 10.13
C SER A 509 -9.97 -18.14 11.01
N ILE A 510 -8.99 -19.01 11.10
CA ILE A 510 -7.74 -18.81 11.84
C ILE A 510 -6.59 -19.03 10.87
N ASN A 511 -5.71 -18.05 10.74
CA ASN A 511 -4.49 -18.14 9.96
C ASN A 511 -3.28 -17.85 10.84
N VAL A 512 -2.25 -18.67 10.76
CA VAL A 512 -0.96 -18.47 11.41
C VAL A 512 0.12 -18.65 10.35
N THR A 513 0.99 -17.67 10.17
CA THR A 513 2.07 -17.71 9.18
C THR A 513 3.36 -17.25 9.80
N GLY A 514 4.37 -18.12 9.84
CA GLY A 514 5.75 -17.77 10.14
C GLY A 514 6.50 -17.45 8.85
N TYR A 515 7.38 -16.46 8.87
CA TYR A 515 8.18 -16.09 7.70
C TYR A 515 9.59 -15.65 8.07
N TYR A 516 10.48 -15.78 7.09
CA TYR A 516 11.85 -15.30 7.11
C TYR A 516 12.17 -14.63 5.77
N ASN A 517 12.73 -13.43 5.80
CA ASN A 517 13.18 -12.70 4.61
C ASN A 517 14.60 -12.17 4.83
N SER A 518 15.49 -12.47 3.91
CA SER A 518 16.87 -11.96 3.90
C SER A 518 17.09 -11.13 2.64
N VAL A 519 17.41 -9.85 2.81
CA VAL A 519 17.68 -8.89 1.74
C VAL A 519 19.16 -8.58 1.73
N LYS A 520 19.80 -8.63 0.57
CA LYS A 520 21.22 -8.38 0.37
C LYS A 520 21.46 -7.35 -0.71
N ASP A 521 22.68 -6.76 -0.69
CA ASP A 521 23.12 -5.76 -1.65
C ASP A 521 22.20 -4.53 -1.68
N MET A 522 21.65 -4.11 -0.53
CA MET A 522 20.80 -2.94 -0.45
C MET A 522 21.60 -1.68 -0.82
N ILE A 523 20.94 -0.79 -1.58
CA ILE A 523 21.57 0.42 -2.11
C ILE A 523 21.37 1.56 -1.11
N THR A 524 22.49 2.16 -0.68
CA THR A 524 22.48 3.33 0.20
C THR A 524 23.56 4.34 -0.18
N LEU A 525 23.44 5.58 0.30
CA LEU A 525 24.42 6.63 0.12
C LEU A 525 25.54 6.53 1.17
N VAL A 526 26.74 6.19 0.75
CA VAL A 526 27.93 6.12 1.62
C VAL A 526 28.89 7.27 1.36
N THR A 527 29.63 7.68 2.37
CA THR A 527 30.74 8.63 2.22
C THR A 527 31.89 7.93 1.50
N ILE A 528 32.41 8.61 0.48
CA ILE A 528 33.60 8.18 -0.24
C ILE A 528 34.70 9.24 -0.14
N PRO A 529 35.99 8.86 -0.20
CA PRO A 529 37.07 9.83 -0.33
C PRO A 529 36.92 10.67 -1.60
N ASN A 530 37.15 12.00 -1.52
CA ASN A 530 36.97 12.90 -2.66
C ASN A 530 37.78 12.48 -3.89
N TYR A 531 38.94 11.85 -3.74
CA TYR A 531 39.75 11.37 -4.86
C TYR A 531 39.11 10.22 -5.68
N GLN A 532 38.07 9.60 -5.16
CA GLN A 532 37.28 8.57 -5.88
C GLN A 532 36.16 9.17 -6.72
N ALA A 533 35.82 10.43 -6.50
CA ALA A 533 34.85 11.14 -7.33
C ALA A 533 35.51 11.65 -8.63
N PRO A 534 34.75 11.93 -9.70
CA PRO A 534 35.27 12.54 -10.91
C PRO A 534 36.01 13.83 -10.59
N ALA A 535 37.26 13.94 -11.11
CA ALA A 535 38.13 15.07 -10.79
C ALA A 535 37.52 16.43 -11.17
N GLU A 536 36.75 16.46 -12.25
CA GLU A 536 36.01 17.64 -12.71
C GLU A 536 35.05 18.19 -11.65
N TYR A 537 34.33 17.29 -10.90
CA TYR A 537 33.42 17.70 -9.86
C TYR A 537 34.16 18.18 -8.60
N ILE A 538 35.30 17.56 -8.28
CA ILE A 538 36.12 18.00 -7.17
C ILE A 538 36.67 19.40 -7.44
N ILE A 539 37.18 19.64 -8.63
CA ILE A 539 37.70 20.97 -9.03
C ILE A 539 36.58 22.01 -9.06
N GLN A 540 35.41 21.65 -9.59
CA GLN A 540 34.29 22.58 -9.75
C GLN A 540 33.62 22.95 -8.41
N TYR A 541 33.45 22.00 -7.51
CA TYR A 541 32.61 22.17 -6.33
C TYR A 541 33.36 22.21 -5.01
N ASP A 542 34.61 21.79 -4.96
CA ASP A 542 35.46 21.69 -3.77
C ASP A 542 34.70 21.12 -2.56
N PRO A 543 34.15 19.90 -2.67
CA PRO A 543 33.26 19.37 -1.64
C PRO A 543 33.98 19.06 -0.34
N VAL A 544 33.40 19.46 0.78
CA VAL A 544 33.84 19.03 2.10
C VAL A 544 33.53 17.56 2.36
N LYS A 545 32.50 17.02 1.70
CA LYS A 545 32.08 15.62 1.79
C LYS A 545 31.45 15.14 0.50
N THR A 546 31.89 13.99 0.01
CA THR A 546 31.28 13.31 -1.14
C THR A 546 30.60 12.05 -0.69
N ARG A 547 29.39 11.81 -1.18
CA ARG A 547 28.62 10.58 -0.97
C ARG A 547 28.26 9.96 -2.31
N GLN A 548 28.25 8.62 -2.37
CA GLN A 548 27.90 7.86 -3.55
C GLN A 548 26.97 6.69 -3.20
N TYR A 549 26.03 6.37 -4.10
CA TYR A 549 25.23 5.18 -3.97
C TYR A 549 26.08 3.90 -4.13
N GLN A 550 25.99 2.98 -3.19
CA GLN A 550 26.69 1.69 -3.20
C GLN A 550 25.80 0.56 -2.66
N ASN A 551 26.10 -0.68 -3.08
CA ASN A 551 25.47 -1.89 -2.53
C ASN A 551 26.24 -2.33 -1.26
N VAL A 552 25.85 -1.88 -0.10
CA VAL A 552 26.58 -2.13 1.15
C VAL A 552 25.70 -2.66 2.29
N ASP A 553 24.40 -2.37 2.27
CA ASP A 553 23.51 -2.73 3.36
C ASP A 553 22.90 -4.11 3.15
N ASP A 554 22.64 -4.81 4.26
CA ASP A 554 21.90 -6.06 4.31
C ASP A 554 20.83 -5.96 5.39
N ALA A 555 19.73 -6.68 5.21
CA ALA A 555 18.66 -6.73 6.20
C ALA A 555 18.08 -8.15 6.31
N ARG A 556 17.62 -8.47 7.51
CA ARG A 556 16.92 -9.71 7.81
C ARG A 556 15.67 -9.39 8.61
N THR A 557 14.56 -9.99 8.22
CA THR A 557 13.32 -9.92 8.98
C THR A 557 12.78 -11.33 9.23
N ILE A 558 12.35 -11.60 10.45
CA ILE A 558 11.69 -12.83 10.85
C ILE A 558 10.42 -12.47 11.60
N GLY A 559 9.32 -13.16 11.35
CA GLY A 559 8.08 -12.82 12.03
C GLY A 559 7.04 -13.93 12.00
N VAL A 560 6.00 -13.69 12.80
CA VAL A 560 4.80 -14.53 12.86
C VAL A 560 3.58 -13.64 12.81
N ASP A 561 2.72 -13.89 11.83
CA ASP A 561 1.42 -13.25 11.69
C ASP A 561 0.31 -14.21 12.08
N VAL A 562 -0.63 -13.73 12.88
CA VAL A 562 -1.85 -14.45 13.29
C VAL A 562 -3.06 -13.60 12.89
N SER A 563 -4.04 -14.21 12.25
CA SER A 563 -5.32 -13.60 11.94
C SER A 563 -6.44 -14.52 12.34
N VAL A 564 -7.38 -14.00 13.12
CA VAL A 564 -8.60 -14.69 13.52
C VAL A 564 -9.77 -13.86 13.06
N ARG A 565 -10.71 -14.46 12.33
CA ARG A 565 -11.98 -13.85 11.93
C ARG A 565 -13.11 -14.77 12.32
N TYR A 566 -14.16 -14.21 12.90
CA TYR A 566 -15.35 -14.93 13.26
C TYR A 566 -16.60 -14.13 12.89
N SER A 567 -17.47 -14.76 12.10
CA SER A 567 -18.77 -14.20 11.72
C SER A 567 -19.88 -14.99 12.38
N LEU A 568 -20.72 -14.29 13.13
CA LEU A 568 -21.85 -14.87 13.85
C LEU A 568 -23.08 -14.00 13.62
N ARG A 569 -24.01 -14.46 12.79
CA ARG A 569 -25.21 -13.72 12.43
C ARG A 569 -24.87 -12.28 11.97
N GLU A 570 -25.30 -11.28 12.72
CA GLU A 570 -25.08 -9.86 12.43
C GLU A 570 -23.73 -9.31 12.92
N TRP A 571 -22.98 -10.12 13.65
CA TRP A 571 -21.70 -9.76 14.23
C TRP A 571 -20.54 -10.31 13.42
N ALA A 572 -19.51 -9.49 13.26
CA ALA A 572 -18.21 -9.96 12.78
C ALA A 572 -17.12 -9.48 13.74
N PHE A 573 -16.20 -10.37 14.05
CA PHE A 573 -15.06 -10.14 14.94
C PHE A 573 -13.78 -10.42 14.17
N GLY A 574 -12.76 -9.62 14.43
CA GLY A 574 -11.44 -9.85 13.89
C GLY A 574 -10.36 -9.51 14.89
N LEU A 575 -9.32 -10.31 14.88
CA LEU A 575 -8.07 -10.10 15.61
C LEU A 575 -6.92 -10.36 14.65
N GLY A 576 -6.03 -9.42 14.52
CA GLY A 576 -4.75 -9.56 13.85
C GLY A 576 -3.62 -9.34 14.86
N TYR A 577 -2.57 -10.13 14.75
CA TYR A 577 -1.35 -9.97 15.52
C TYR A 577 -0.15 -10.23 14.64
N SER A 578 0.87 -9.39 14.76
CA SER A 578 2.15 -9.55 14.08
C SER A 578 3.27 -9.42 15.11
N TRP A 579 4.09 -10.46 15.21
CA TRP A 579 5.38 -10.41 15.86
C TRP A 579 6.46 -10.29 14.80
N LEU A 580 7.38 -9.34 14.99
CA LEU A 580 8.44 -9.03 14.05
C LEU A 580 9.75 -8.81 14.79
N ASP A 581 10.81 -9.46 14.33
CA ASP A 581 12.18 -9.17 14.70
C ASP A 581 12.98 -8.81 13.45
N THR A 582 13.80 -7.75 13.56
CA THR A 582 14.58 -7.23 12.43
C THR A 582 16.03 -7.02 12.85
N ASP A 583 16.91 -7.31 11.93
CA ASP A 583 18.35 -7.10 12.07
C ASP A 583 18.89 -6.61 10.72
N ALA A 584 19.60 -5.51 10.73
CA ALA A 584 20.17 -4.93 9.53
C ALA A 584 21.59 -4.48 9.79
N ASN A 585 22.46 -4.74 8.83
CA ASN A 585 23.78 -4.15 8.79
C ASN A 585 23.70 -2.96 7.84
N GLN A 586 23.64 -1.76 8.40
CA GLN A 586 23.41 -0.53 7.66
C GLN A 586 24.57 0.45 7.81
N TYR A 587 24.78 1.26 6.79
CA TYR A 587 25.74 2.33 6.82
C TYR A 587 25.21 3.53 7.63
N ASP A 588 25.93 3.84 8.71
CA ASP A 588 25.68 5.02 9.53
C ASP A 588 26.41 6.23 8.95
N SER A 589 25.66 7.10 8.31
CA SER A 589 26.18 8.30 7.65
C SER A 589 26.70 9.38 8.62
N SER A 590 26.33 9.29 9.91
CA SER A 590 26.79 10.22 10.95
C SER A 590 28.18 9.87 11.43
N HIS A 591 28.52 8.58 11.44
CA HIS A 591 29.81 8.06 11.93
C HIS A 591 30.67 7.43 10.83
N ASP A 592 30.23 7.45 9.58
CA ASP A 592 30.90 6.88 8.40
C ASP A 592 31.35 5.40 8.60
N ARG A 593 30.46 4.56 9.15
CA ARG A 593 30.74 3.14 9.43
C ARG A 593 29.50 2.28 9.29
N MET A 594 29.72 0.97 9.09
CA MET A 594 28.66 -0.04 9.15
C MET A 594 28.27 -0.29 10.62
N ARG A 595 26.98 -0.45 10.87
CA ARG A 595 26.41 -0.77 12.20
C ARG A 595 25.34 -1.84 12.09
N ASN A 596 25.31 -2.75 13.04
CA ASN A 596 24.17 -3.64 13.23
C ASN A 596 23.08 -2.88 14.00
N VAL A 597 21.89 -2.84 13.43
CA VAL A 597 20.76 -2.07 13.95
C VAL A 597 19.45 -2.84 13.80
N ILE A 598 18.49 -2.51 14.63
CA ILE A 598 17.09 -2.82 14.41
C ILE A 598 16.57 -1.81 13.38
N ILE A 599 15.80 -2.24 12.39
CA ILE A 599 15.28 -1.35 11.35
C ILE A 599 14.38 -0.29 11.98
N ASP A 600 14.63 0.98 11.64
CA ASP A 600 13.93 2.15 12.18
C ASP A 600 12.41 2.08 11.95
N GLY A 601 11.63 2.53 12.93
CA GLY A 601 10.17 2.53 12.89
C GLY A 601 9.53 1.17 13.16
N THR A 602 10.32 0.10 13.33
CA THR A 602 9.78 -1.23 13.61
C THR A 602 9.39 -1.40 15.07
N ALA A 603 8.44 -2.30 15.32
CA ALA A 603 7.99 -2.70 16.64
C ALA A 603 7.87 -4.22 16.69
N HIS A 604 8.32 -4.85 17.79
CA HIS A 604 8.25 -6.31 17.92
C HIS A 604 6.82 -6.84 17.92
N HIS A 605 5.87 -6.09 18.47
CA HIS A 605 4.48 -6.55 18.59
C HIS A 605 3.54 -5.49 18.05
N LYS A 606 2.74 -5.87 17.08
CA LYS A 606 1.61 -5.09 16.59
C LYS A 606 0.35 -5.91 16.60
N GLY A 607 -0.79 -5.26 16.78
CA GLY A 607 -2.08 -5.92 16.76
C GLY A 607 -3.18 -5.00 16.30
N ASN A 608 -4.22 -5.60 15.75
CA ASN A 608 -5.48 -4.95 15.49
C ASN A 608 -6.63 -5.80 15.98
N PHE A 609 -7.73 -5.16 16.28
CA PHE A 609 -8.98 -5.78 16.70
C PHE A 609 -10.13 -5.05 16.03
N PHE A 610 -11.14 -5.77 15.63
CA PHE A 610 -12.42 -5.15 15.28
C PHE A 610 -13.60 -6.01 15.72
N THR A 611 -14.69 -5.32 16.01
CA THR A 611 -16.02 -5.92 16.08
C THR A 611 -16.99 -5.02 15.32
N THR A 612 -17.84 -5.63 14.50
CA THR A 612 -18.87 -4.91 13.75
C THR A 612 -20.20 -5.58 13.94
N TRP A 613 -21.25 -4.78 14.10
CA TRP A 613 -22.63 -5.20 14.13
C TRP A 613 -23.38 -4.60 12.95
N ASN A 614 -24.05 -5.43 12.17
CA ASN A 614 -24.77 -5.05 10.98
C ASN A 614 -26.21 -5.52 11.12
N HIS A 615 -27.16 -4.60 11.26
CA HIS A 615 -28.57 -4.94 11.43
C HIS A 615 -29.46 -4.22 10.42
N ARG A 616 -30.49 -4.89 9.95
CA ARG A 616 -31.47 -4.30 9.02
C ARG A 616 -32.82 -4.21 9.71
N PHE A 617 -33.27 -2.97 9.97
CA PHE A 617 -34.60 -2.68 10.49
C PHE A 617 -35.58 -2.52 9.32
N GLY A 618 -36.17 -3.62 8.88
CA GLY A 618 -37.13 -3.61 7.78
C GLY A 618 -36.50 -3.29 6.41
N PRO A 619 -37.33 -2.92 5.41
CA PRO A 619 -36.87 -2.73 4.04
C PRO A 619 -36.09 -1.44 3.79
N ALA A 620 -36.24 -0.41 4.64
CA ALA A 620 -35.80 0.95 4.36
C ALA A 620 -34.62 1.44 5.22
N TYR A 621 -34.17 0.65 6.20
CA TYR A 621 -33.09 1.10 7.08
C TYR A 621 -32.16 -0.04 7.47
N LYS A 622 -30.84 0.22 7.29
CA LYS A 622 -29.77 -0.66 7.76
C LYS A 622 -28.76 0.17 8.56
N ILE A 623 -28.30 -0.36 9.68
CA ILE A 623 -27.22 0.19 10.49
C ILE A 623 -26.02 -0.75 10.44
N SER A 624 -24.83 -0.17 10.41
CA SER A 624 -23.58 -0.84 10.70
C SER A 624 -22.84 -0.05 11.78
N ALA A 625 -22.46 -0.68 12.86
CA ALA A 625 -21.68 -0.07 13.94
C ALA A 625 -20.41 -0.89 14.16
N GLY A 626 -19.29 -0.23 14.36
CA GLY A 626 -17.99 -0.90 14.52
C GLY A 626 -17.11 -0.25 15.58
N ILE A 627 -16.36 -1.10 16.27
CA ILE A 627 -15.26 -0.70 17.16
C ILE A 627 -14.00 -1.33 16.58
N TYR A 628 -12.97 -0.52 16.43
CA TYR A 628 -11.67 -0.93 15.89
C TYR A 628 -10.56 -0.47 16.82
N GLY A 629 -9.59 -1.33 17.04
CA GLY A 629 -8.41 -1.04 17.84
C GLY A 629 -7.14 -1.38 17.08
N ARG A 630 -6.12 -0.54 17.16
CA ARG A 630 -4.76 -0.84 16.72
C ARG A 630 -3.79 -0.62 17.86
N MET A 631 -2.80 -1.48 17.97
CA MET A 631 -1.84 -1.51 19.08
C MET A 631 -0.44 -1.73 18.54
N SER A 632 0.54 -1.08 19.15
CA SER A 632 1.95 -1.28 18.86
C SER A 632 2.73 -1.29 20.15
N SER A 633 3.73 -2.17 20.25
CA SER A 633 4.77 -2.08 21.30
C SER A 633 5.70 -0.91 21.01
N THR A 634 6.75 -0.77 21.80
CA THR A 634 7.84 0.19 21.58
C THR A 634 8.32 0.11 20.14
N ARG A 635 8.44 1.28 19.49
CA ARG A 635 9.02 1.42 18.14
C ARG A 635 10.49 1.82 18.30
N PHE A 636 11.33 1.18 17.51
CA PHE A 636 12.77 1.42 17.57
C PHE A 636 13.16 2.49 16.55
N TYR A 637 13.91 3.49 17.01
CA TYR A 637 14.53 4.49 16.17
C TYR A 637 15.97 4.66 16.66
N GLN A 638 16.92 4.51 15.74
CA GLN A 638 18.34 4.46 16.08
C GLN A 638 18.87 5.78 16.62
N ASP A 639 18.53 6.88 15.96
CA ASP A 639 19.09 8.20 16.25
C ASP A 639 18.12 9.09 17.04
N ASP A 640 16.83 8.82 16.98
CA ASP A 640 15.77 9.68 17.52
C ASP A 640 15.28 9.27 18.92
N GLY A 641 15.68 8.08 19.38
CA GLY A 641 15.15 7.50 20.61
C GLY A 641 13.83 6.77 20.41
N ASN A 642 13.60 5.72 21.20
CA ASN A 642 12.50 4.79 21.01
C ASN A 642 11.12 5.42 21.28
N GLY A 643 10.18 5.17 20.38
CA GLY A 643 8.78 5.53 20.55
C GLY A 643 8.07 4.61 21.54
N LYS A 644 7.26 5.17 22.42
CA LYS A 644 6.44 4.39 23.35
C LYS A 644 5.39 3.57 22.61
N GLY A 645 5.05 2.41 23.17
CA GLY A 645 3.91 1.63 22.70
C GLY A 645 2.59 2.40 22.85
N TYR A 646 1.63 2.11 22.00
CA TYR A 646 0.36 2.81 21.93
C TYR A 646 -0.84 1.90 21.68
N GLN A 647 -2.02 2.43 21.99
CA GLN A 647 -3.31 1.88 21.62
C GLN A 647 -4.18 3.00 21.07
N ILE A 648 -4.74 2.80 19.90
CA ILE A 648 -5.64 3.75 19.25
C ILE A 648 -6.94 3.02 18.93
N TRP A 649 -8.04 3.55 19.43
CA TRP A 649 -9.37 2.99 19.27
C TRP A 649 -10.27 3.91 18.49
N ARG A 650 -11.08 3.35 17.59
CA ARG A 650 -12.06 4.01 16.74
C ARG A 650 -13.44 3.43 16.99
N ILE A 651 -14.46 4.30 16.97
CA ILE A 651 -15.86 3.91 16.82
C ILE A 651 -16.38 4.54 15.53
N SER A 652 -17.09 3.77 14.73
CA SER A 652 -17.77 4.26 13.53
C SER A 652 -19.16 3.71 13.43
N THR A 653 -20.08 4.51 12.89
CA THR A 653 -21.44 4.09 12.56
C THR A 653 -21.76 4.51 11.12
N THR A 654 -22.55 3.66 10.45
CA THR A 654 -23.05 3.91 9.10
C THR A 654 -24.54 3.60 9.08
N HIS A 655 -25.34 4.52 8.59
CA HIS A 655 -26.79 4.45 8.51
C HIS A 655 -27.20 4.51 7.04
N ASP A 656 -27.67 3.40 6.48
CA ASP A 656 -28.22 3.33 5.14
C ASP A 656 -29.74 3.50 5.19
N LEU A 657 -30.23 4.51 4.46
CA LEU A 657 -31.64 4.89 4.39
C LEU A 657 -32.11 4.85 2.93
N GLY A 658 -33.34 4.41 2.68
CA GLY A 658 -33.95 4.41 1.36
C GLY A 658 -34.60 3.10 0.98
N ASN A 659 -35.09 3.01 -0.26
CA ASN A 659 -35.76 1.81 -0.74
C ASN A 659 -34.78 0.70 -1.16
N PHE A 660 -33.47 0.93 -1.09
CA PHE A 660 -32.36 0.05 -1.51
C PHE A 660 -32.46 -0.47 -2.97
N GLU A 661 -33.55 -0.17 -3.68
CA GLU A 661 -33.76 -0.58 -5.07
C GLU A 661 -33.01 0.31 -6.04
N ARG A 662 -33.12 1.63 -5.86
CA ARG A 662 -32.52 2.62 -6.75
C ARG A 662 -31.71 3.67 -6.01
N THR A 663 -32.22 4.14 -4.86
CA THR A 663 -31.60 5.25 -4.14
C THR A 663 -31.30 4.84 -2.70
N VAL A 664 -30.06 5.05 -2.30
CA VAL A 664 -29.58 4.83 -0.92
C VAL A 664 -28.93 6.10 -0.44
N TRP A 665 -29.37 6.60 0.71
CA TRP A 665 -28.73 7.66 1.46
C TRP A 665 -27.94 7.01 2.59
N ARG A 666 -26.65 7.26 2.63
CA ARG A 666 -25.78 6.77 3.68
C ARG A 666 -25.25 7.92 4.50
N ILE A 667 -25.53 7.91 5.79
CA ILE A 667 -24.90 8.82 6.76
C ILE A 667 -23.84 8.01 7.50
N GLU A 668 -22.64 8.54 7.60
CA GLU A 668 -21.54 7.93 8.36
C GLU A 668 -21.04 8.93 9.41
N ALA A 669 -20.68 8.43 10.59
CA ALA A 669 -20.08 9.22 11.64
C ALA A 669 -19.11 8.37 12.46
N GLY A 670 -18.10 9.01 13.02
CA GLY A 670 -17.16 8.31 13.86
C GLY A 670 -16.21 9.19 14.66
N VAL A 671 -15.56 8.54 15.59
CA VAL A 671 -14.52 9.12 16.45
C VAL A 671 -13.29 8.25 16.34
N ASP A 672 -12.19 8.85 15.89
CA ASP A 672 -10.87 8.22 15.91
C ASP A 672 -10.14 8.58 17.20
N ASN A 673 -9.29 7.63 17.66
CA ASN A 673 -8.46 7.82 18.82
C ASN A 673 -9.26 8.28 20.06
N ILE A 674 -10.28 7.49 20.42
CA ILE A 674 -11.23 7.80 21.50
C ILE A 674 -10.50 8.12 22.81
N LEU A 675 -9.39 7.42 23.07
CA LEU A 675 -8.60 7.59 24.29
C LEU A 675 -7.68 8.82 24.22
N ASN A 676 -7.69 9.56 23.11
CA ASN A 676 -6.90 10.75 22.88
C ASN A 676 -5.39 10.54 23.11
N TYR A 677 -4.86 9.42 22.63
CA TYR A 677 -3.43 9.20 22.64
C TYR A 677 -2.73 10.24 21.75
N VAL A 678 -1.74 10.92 22.31
CA VAL A 678 -0.87 11.84 21.59
C VAL A 678 0.53 11.26 21.60
N ASP A 679 1.03 10.95 20.42
CA ASP A 679 2.39 10.47 20.26
C ASP A 679 3.38 11.64 20.45
N ARG A 680 4.34 11.47 21.32
CA ARG A 680 5.41 12.45 21.58
C ARG A 680 6.79 11.88 21.27
N THR A 681 6.85 10.86 20.46
CA THR A 681 8.11 10.28 20.01
C THR A 681 8.79 11.24 19.05
N PRO A 682 10.04 11.59 19.26
CA PRO A 682 10.80 12.36 18.29
C PRO A 682 10.94 11.62 16.97
N HIS A 683 10.79 12.33 15.85
CA HIS A 683 11.08 11.82 14.52
C HIS A 683 11.57 12.99 13.65
N GLY A 684 12.87 13.04 13.39
CA GLY A 684 13.46 14.20 12.74
C GLY A 684 13.24 15.49 13.54
N LEU A 685 12.61 16.46 12.92
CA LEU A 685 12.25 17.76 13.54
C LEU A 685 10.86 17.75 14.19
N HIS A 686 10.12 16.64 14.12
CA HIS A 686 8.74 16.54 14.57
C HIS A 686 8.59 15.58 15.74
N LEU A 687 7.56 15.78 16.55
CA LEU A 687 7.10 14.80 17.52
C LEU A 687 5.80 14.20 17.05
N GLY A 688 5.67 12.88 17.21
CA GLY A 688 4.40 12.22 17.12
C GLY A 688 3.83 12.08 15.71
N THR A 689 4.40 11.20 14.94
CA THR A 689 4.03 10.94 13.54
C THR A 689 2.88 9.96 13.36
N THR A 690 2.31 9.43 14.46
CA THR A 690 1.33 8.34 14.40
C THR A 690 -0.12 8.79 14.37
N THR A 691 -0.47 9.86 15.08
CA THR A 691 -1.85 10.33 15.23
C THR A 691 -1.94 11.76 15.71
N PRO A 692 -2.91 12.55 15.21
CA PRO A 692 -3.16 13.93 15.66
C PRO A 692 -3.85 14.01 17.03
N GLY A 693 -4.12 12.91 17.71
CA GLY A 693 -5.02 12.86 18.85
C GLY A 693 -6.45 12.48 18.43
N ARG A 694 -7.44 12.83 19.28
CA ARG A 694 -8.86 12.51 19.00
C ARG A 694 -9.39 13.35 17.85
N THR A 695 -10.04 12.68 16.87
CA THR A 695 -10.68 13.33 15.73
C THR A 695 -12.09 12.82 15.52
N PHE A 696 -12.94 13.67 14.95
CA PHE A 696 -14.33 13.40 14.64
C PHE A 696 -14.57 13.54 13.15
N TYR A 697 -15.56 12.82 12.62
CA TYR A 697 -16.02 13.00 11.26
C TYR A 697 -17.51 12.70 11.10
N ILE A 698 -18.08 13.31 10.09
CA ILE A 698 -19.41 13.01 9.57
C ILE A 698 -19.36 13.00 8.04
N GLY A 699 -20.13 12.12 7.43
CA GLY A 699 -20.23 12.03 5.97
C GLY A 699 -21.65 11.72 5.50
N LEU A 700 -21.94 12.14 4.29
CA LEU A 700 -23.17 11.86 3.58
C LEU A 700 -22.84 11.31 2.20
N THR A 701 -23.39 10.14 1.86
CA THR A 701 -23.32 9.57 0.53
C THR A 701 -24.72 9.36 -0.02
N VAL A 702 -24.94 9.80 -1.26
CA VAL A 702 -26.15 9.54 -2.02
C VAL A 702 -25.77 8.68 -3.22
N ASN A 703 -26.38 7.51 -3.32
CA ASN A 703 -26.15 6.58 -4.41
C ASN A 703 -27.46 6.32 -5.13
N PHE A 704 -27.49 6.60 -6.43
CA PHE A 704 -28.60 6.28 -7.33
C PHE A 704 -28.12 5.31 -8.40
N ASN A 705 -28.87 4.22 -8.59
CA ASN A 705 -28.59 3.21 -9.62
C ASN A 705 -29.87 2.81 -10.34
N SER A 706 -30.02 3.20 -11.61
CA SER A 706 -31.24 2.94 -12.40
C SER A 706 -31.38 1.46 -12.81
N GLY A 707 -30.27 0.73 -12.92
CA GLY A 707 -30.23 -0.67 -13.33
C GLY A 707 -30.46 -1.68 -12.21
N ARG A 708 -30.44 -1.22 -10.95
CA ARG A 708 -30.58 -2.10 -9.80
C ARG A 708 -32.01 -2.64 -9.70
N LYS A 709 -32.25 -3.81 -10.28
CA LYS A 709 -33.44 -4.59 -9.96
C LYS A 709 -33.14 -5.33 -8.65
N VAL A 710 -33.99 -5.18 -7.66
CA VAL A 710 -33.97 -6.08 -6.50
C VAL A 710 -34.20 -7.50 -7.05
N ARG A 711 -33.16 -8.25 -7.20
CA ARG A 711 -33.29 -9.69 -7.18
C ARG A 711 -33.74 -10.01 -5.76
N ASN A 712 -34.99 -10.43 -5.62
CA ASN A 712 -35.43 -11.21 -4.47
C ASN A 712 -34.60 -12.49 -4.48
N THR A 713 -33.40 -12.46 -3.91
CA THR A 713 -32.49 -13.58 -3.75
C THR A 713 -33.06 -14.62 -2.78
N PHE A 714 -34.26 -14.40 -2.24
CA PHE A 714 -34.89 -15.34 -1.33
C PHE A 714 -35.65 -16.49 -2.03
N ASN A 715 -35.92 -16.44 -3.34
CA ASN A 715 -36.77 -17.46 -3.97
C ASN A 715 -36.21 -18.11 -5.26
N SER A 716 -35.03 -17.77 -5.77
CA SER A 716 -34.54 -18.35 -7.03
C SER A 716 -33.51 -19.47 -6.87
N THR A 717 -32.98 -19.71 -5.68
CA THR A 717 -32.00 -20.79 -5.45
C THR A 717 -32.65 -22.08 -5.00
N ILE A 718 -33.91 -22.04 -4.57
CA ILE A 718 -34.63 -23.26 -4.15
C ILE A 718 -35.32 -23.97 -5.33
N SER A 719 -35.64 -23.27 -6.43
CA SER A 719 -36.34 -23.89 -7.57
C SER A 719 -35.44 -24.54 -8.61
N ASN A 720 -34.16 -24.22 -8.69
CA ASN A 720 -33.26 -24.79 -9.70
C ASN A 720 -32.49 -26.04 -9.23
N ASN A 721 -32.46 -26.34 -7.92
CA ASN A 721 -31.81 -27.56 -7.42
C ASN A 721 -32.80 -28.74 -7.20
N TYR A 722 -34.14 -28.53 -7.39
CA TYR A 722 -35.10 -29.62 -7.26
C TYR A 722 -35.50 -30.22 -8.61
N ASN A 723 -35.15 -29.60 -9.76
CA ASN A 723 -35.50 -30.12 -11.10
C ASN A 723 -34.36 -30.87 -11.81
N SER A 724 -33.19 -31.04 -11.20
CA SER A 724 -32.10 -31.81 -11.82
C SER A 724 -31.85 -33.20 -11.18
N SER A 725 -32.66 -33.62 -10.20
CA SER A 725 -32.48 -34.92 -9.55
C SER A 725 -33.66 -35.92 -9.74
N THR A 726 -34.56 -35.66 -10.68
CA THR A 726 -35.68 -36.58 -10.94
C THR A 726 -35.84 -37.02 -12.41
N ASN A 727 -34.78 -37.00 -13.20
CA ASN A 727 -34.81 -37.56 -14.56
C ASN A 727 -33.59 -38.45 -14.85
N ASP A 728 -33.30 -39.42 -13.99
CA ASP A 728 -32.50 -40.57 -14.37
C ASP A 728 -32.91 -41.77 -13.51
N GLU A 729 -34.14 -42.26 -13.75
CA GLU A 729 -34.56 -43.64 -13.51
C GLU A 729 -35.83 -43.88 -14.33
N ASN A 730 -35.64 -44.28 -15.65
CA ASN A 730 -36.44 -45.27 -16.37
C ASN A 730 -35.72 -45.65 -17.68
#